data_4245b9fd07d7dfde8148423136c09fbc
#
_entry.id   4245b9fd07d7dfde8148423136c09fbc
#
_cell.length_a   1.000
_cell.length_b   1.000
_cell.length_c   1.000
_cell.angle_alpha   90.00
_cell.angle_beta   90.00
_cell.angle_gamma   90.00
#
_symmetry.space_group_name_H-M   'P 1'
#
loop_
_entity.id
_entity.type
_entity.pdbx_description
1 polymer ?
#
loop_
_entity_poly.entity_id
_entity_poly.type
_entity_poly.pdbx_seq_one_letter_code
_entity_poly.pdbx_strand_id
1 'polypeptide(L)'
;IVTDIIPNGSTIVPNSIFIGGTLQQGADPSTGLQVGSIPSGGFTTIVFQISANSLPSPNPVQNSAALQYSFIADPSLPAVVRNATSNIVTTQINTANIVATKLTSTNFADVGAVITYATILTNNGNIPASNVTFTDIIPAGTIFLPNTVTINGVPIANANPANGILIGTIGANSSRTVAFQVSVPTIPSPNPITNQSSTTFQYTYDASKSVVTQMVASNTVQTTINNATIAAVKSADKHFANVNDIITYTTTLTNNGNTLASNVIFTDVIPNGTSFIPNSVTVNGNTLPNTNPASGIAIDPINPNTSATISFQVIVNSIPSPNPIPNQSNTAYQYVIDPNLPPASANALSNVITTQINNATIVATKSVNTPTAAIGDIVTYTIAVTNTGNIPASATVLTDGLGAGASFVPNSVTIDNIPQPGLDPSLGIHLADIPPGDTVFITFQAQILAIPPSGTLTNNALVNYEYTVNPNQSPAVGSTVTNTTVTPIIDATLSINKTVNSRFATIGDTLTFTAIITNSGNTTANNVIFTDVIPNGTSFIPNSFTVNGTTIPNANPQNGINIGNLNSNASATLSFQVNITSLPNPNPIPNQSSLQYSFIVGINEPPVSRTVQSNKTFTQVNTASVIATKTASSAFAAVGDTITYTTTLTNSGNT
;
A
#
# COMPACT_ATOMS: atom_id res chain seq x y z
N ILE A 1 27.49 -5.36 3.31
CA ILE A 1 28.64 -4.56 3.81
C ILE A 1 29.61 -5.52 4.48
N VAL A 2 30.88 -5.44 4.15
CA VAL A 2 31.97 -6.18 4.83
C VAL A 2 32.76 -5.21 5.68
N THR A 3 32.87 -5.48 6.97
CA THR A 3 33.71 -4.70 7.91
C THR A 3 34.86 -5.58 8.40
N ASP A 4 36.10 -5.13 8.24
CA ASP A 4 37.30 -5.82 8.68
C ASP A 4 38.13 -4.91 9.57
N ILE A 5 38.26 -5.29 10.84
CA ILE A 5 39.00 -4.48 11.82
C ILE A 5 40.49 -4.77 11.64
N ILE A 6 41.21 -3.79 11.15
CA ILE A 6 42.66 -3.85 11.04
C ILE A 6 43.28 -4.19 12.40
N PRO A 7 44.06 -5.27 12.49
CA PRO A 7 44.64 -5.71 13.77
C PRO A 7 45.46 -4.63 14.45
N ASN A 8 45.37 -4.60 15.77
CA ASN A 8 46.16 -3.67 16.59
C ASN A 8 47.63 -3.70 16.22
N GLY A 9 48.22 -2.54 15.89
CA GLY A 9 49.60 -2.42 15.46
C GLY A 9 49.84 -2.52 13.97
N SER A 10 48.77 -2.65 13.18
CA SER A 10 48.88 -2.59 11.72
C SER A 10 48.08 -1.41 11.14
N THR A 11 48.47 -0.96 9.96
CA THR A 11 47.77 0.04 9.16
C THR A 11 47.53 -0.51 7.77
N ILE A 12 46.43 -0.10 7.19
CA ILE A 12 46.12 -0.47 5.82
C ILE A 12 47.11 0.22 4.87
N VAL A 13 47.53 -0.49 3.86
CA VAL A 13 48.27 0.12 2.75
C VAL A 13 47.27 0.94 1.93
N PRO A 14 47.45 2.23 1.76
CA PRO A 14 46.59 3.06 0.94
C PRO A 14 46.39 2.46 -0.46
N ASN A 15 45.15 2.44 -0.94
CA ASN A 15 44.78 1.93 -2.26
C ASN A 15 45.09 0.43 -2.52
N SER A 16 45.07 -0.39 -1.48
CA SER A 16 45.29 -1.83 -1.57
C SER A 16 44.03 -2.68 -1.54
N ILE A 17 42.82 -2.05 -1.51
CA ILE A 17 41.55 -2.75 -1.40
C ILE A 17 40.98 -3.05 -2.76
N PHE A 18 40.70 -4.33 -3.04
CA PHE A 18 40.03 -4.79 -4.25
C PHE A 18 38.78 -5.60 -3.88
N ILE A 19 37.66 -5.31 -4.53
CA ILE A 19 36.41 -6.06 -4.43
C ILE A 19 36.10 -6.66 -5.79
N GLY A 20 36.06 -7.97 -5.91
CA GLY A 20 35.84 -8.65 -7.18
C GLY A 20 36.88 -8.28 -8.24
N GLY A 21 38.11 -8.00 -7.84
CA GLY A 21 39.18 -7.56 -8.71
C GLY A 21 39.19 -6.05 -9.05
N THR A 22 38.24 -5.29 -8.55
CA THR A 22 38.16 -3.83 -8.79
C THR A 22 38.71 -3.06 -7.61
N LEU A 23 39.67 -2.15 -7.85
CA LEU A 23 40.27 -1.27 -6.84
C LEU A 23 39.22 -0.33 -6.21
N GLN A 24 39.21 -0.25 -4.90
CA GLN A 24 38.38 0.66 -4.09
C GLN A 24 39.25 1.79 -3.54
N GLN A 25 39.36 2.86 -4.28
CA GLN A 25 40.24 3.98 -3.92
C GLN A 25 39.72 4.73 -2.68
N GLY A 26 40.54 4.89 -1.64
CA GLY A 26 40.20 5.61 -0.40
C GLY A 26 39.23 4.88 0.52
N ALA A 27 38.91 3.61 0.25
CA ALA A 27 38.07 2.80 1.11
C ALA A 27 38.83 2.35 2.36
N ASP A 28 38.11 2.18 3.48
CA ASP A 28 38.62 1.66 4.75
C ASP A 28 37.78 0.44 5.15
N PRO A 29 38.36 -0.74 5.30
CA PRO A 29 37.64 -1.96 5.66
C PRO A 29 37.05 -1.90 7.07
N SER A 30 37.56 -1.03 7.95
CA SER A 30 37.04 -0.87 9.32
C SER A 30 35.71 -0.12 9.37
N THR A 31 35.40 0.67 8.35
CA THR A 31 34.15 1.46 8.25
C THR A 31 33.05 0.79 7.44
N GLY A 32 33.37 -0.33 6.78
CA GLY A 32 32.43 -1.15 6.02
C GLY A 32 32.50 -0.96 4.50
N LEU A 33 32.92 -2.00 3.81
CA LEU A 33 33.04 -2.07 2.35
C LEU A 33 31.72 -2.53 1.73
N GLN A 34 31.25 -1.77 0.76
CA GLN A 34 30.06 -2.10 -0.02
C GLN A 34 30.42 -3.10 -1.11
N VAL A 35 29.97 -4.32 -1.00
CA VAL A 35 30.33 -5.42 -1.92
C VAL A 35 29.32 -5.61 -3.07
N GLY A 36 28.18 -4.91 -3.00
CA GLY A 36 27.12 -5.09 -3.99
C GLY A 36 26.33 -6.39 -3.76
N SER A 37 25.48 -6.75 -4.70
CA SER A 37 24.69 -7.98 -4.64
C SER A 37 25.50 -9.17 -5.13
N ILE A 38 25.50 -10.27 -4.37
CA ILE A 38 26.06 -11.56 -4.77
C ILE A 38 24.90 -12.47 -5.19
N PRO A 39 24.85 -12.89 -6.45
CA PRO A 39 23.78 -13.78 -6.94
C PRO A 39 23.82 -15.15 -6.22
N SER A 40 22.69 -15.84 -6.22
CA SER A 40 22.62 -17.21 -5.68
C SER A 40 23.66 -18.12 -6.33
N GLY A 41 24.52 -18.75 -5.52
CA GLY A 41 25.63 -19.58 -5.98
C GLY A 41 26.88 -18.82 -6.42
N GLY A 42 26.85 -17.49 -6.38
CA GLY A 42 28.00 -16.66 -6.70
C GLY A 42 28.91 -16.39 -5.51
N PHE A 43 30.10 -15.92 -5.77
CA PHE A 43 31.05 -15.45 -4.77
C PHE A 43 31.74 -14.17 -5.24
N THR A 44 32.27 -13.41 -4.31
CA THR A 44 33.19 -12.32 -4.58
C THR A 44 34.37 -12.37 -3.61
N THR A 45 35.50 -11.87 -4.03
CA THR A 45 36.70 -11.78 -3.20
C THR A 45 36.96 -10.33 -2.81
N ILE A 46 37.27 -10.12 -1.53
CA ILE A 46 37.84 -8.86 -1.05
C ILE A 46 39.30 -9.12 -0.73
N VAL A 47 40.17 -8.34 -1.30
CA VAL A 47 41.61 -8.39 -1.07
C VAL A 47 42.08 -7.02 -0.63
N PHE A 48 42.82 -6.96 0.45
CA PHE A 48 43.52 -5.74 0.87
C PHE A 48 44.87 -6.07 1.51
N GLN A 49 45.75 -5.11 1.51
CA GLN A 49 47.05 -5.22 2.16
C GLN A 49 47.07 -4.40 3.45
N ILE A 50 47.61 -4.99 4.47
CA ILE A 50 47.88 -4.27 5.73
C ILE A 50 49.37 -4.18 5.94
N SER A 51 49.83 -3.04 6.44
CA SER A 51 51.15 -2.85 6.99
C SER A 51 51.05 -2.78 8.51
N ALA A 52 51.63 -3.74 9.20
CA ALA A 52 51.71 -3.68 10.64
C ALA A 52 52.85 -2.70 11.04
N ASN A 53 52.51 -1.64 11.77
CA ASN A 53 53.45 -0.56 12.11
C ASN A 53 53.85 -0.57 13.60
N SER A 54 53.28 -1.46 14.35
CA SER A 54 53.59 -1.61 15.77
C SER A 54 53.32 -3.03 16.23
N LEU A 55 53.92 -3.41 17.34
CA LEU A 55 53.63 -4.69 18.01
C LEU A 55 52.17 -4.77 18.38
N PRO A 56 51.44 -5.69 17.85
CA PRO A 56 50.07 -5.91 18.31
C PRO A 56 50.06 -6.70 19.60
N SER A 57 49.05 -6.48 20.38
CA SER A 57 48.77 -7.32 21.56
C SER A 57 47.32 -7.77 21.46
N PRO A 58 47.09 -9.02 21.46
CA PRO A 58 48.00 -10.16 21.61
C PRO A 58 48.71 -10.50 20.30
N ASN A 59 49.71 -11.18 20.33
CA ASN A 59 50.48 -11.65 19.24
C ASN A 59 50.33 -13.17 19.10
N PRO A 60 50.03 -13.65 18.02
CA PRO A 60 50.23 -13.26 16.63
C PRO A 60 49.17 -12.32 16.16
N VAL A 61 49.44 -11.64 15.09
CA VAL A 61 48.42 -10.87 14.38
C VAL A 61 47.36 -11.82 13.91
N GLN A 62 46.22 -11.47 14.29
CA GLN A 62 44.99 -12.09 13.88
C GLN A 62 44.13 -11.07 13.13
N ASN A 63 43.54 -11.43 12.04
CA ASN A 63 42.61 -10.58 11.31
C ASN A 63 41.36 -11.33 10.90
N SER A 64 40.19 -10.70 11.04
CA SER A 64 38.92 -11.27 10.62
C SER A 64 37.94 -10.23 10.15
N ALA A 65 37.12 -10.56 9.20
CA ALA A 65 36.11 -9.69 8.63
C ALA A 65 34.70 -10.03 9.10
N ALA A 66 33.89 -9.02 9.35
CA ALA A 66 32.46 -9.13 9.60
C ALA A 66 31.67 -8.79 8.33
N LEU A 67 30.71 -9.60 7.98
CA LEU A 67 29.85 -9.41 6.82
C LEU A 67 28.43 -9.08 7.27
N GLN A 68 27.93 -7.97 6.78
CA GLN A 68 26.52 -7.61 6.91
C GLN A 68 25.89 -7.59 5.50
N TYR A 69 24.82 -8.33 5.30
CA TYR A 69 24.19 -8.44 4.00
C TYR A 69 22.66 -8.41 4.08
N SER A 70 21.98 -8.02 3.00
CA SER A 70 20.51 -7.95 2.95
C SER A 70 19.95 -8.62 1.72
N PHE A 71 18.75 -9.14 1.84
CA PHE A 71 18.00 -9.71 0.72
C PHE A 71 16.50 -9.42 0.84
N ILE A 72 15.82 -9.40 -0.27
CA ILE A 72 14.37 -9.13 -0.36
C ILE A 72 13.67 -10.44 -0.65
N ALA A 73 12.71 -10.80 0.17
CA ALA A 73 11.96 -12.05 0.04
C ALA A 73 10.55 -11.88 -0.52
N ASP A 74 9.97 -10.73 -0.32
CA ASP A 74 8.69 -10.31 -0.89
C ASP A 74 8.78 -8.86 -1.33
N PRO A 75 8.46 -8.54 -2.58
CA PRO A 75 8.56 -7.18 -3.12
C PRO A 75 7.69 -6.12 -2.42
N SER A 76 6.76 -6.54 -1.59
CA SER A 76 5.86 -5.66 -0.87
C SER A 76 6.27 -5.41 0.59
N LEU A 77 7.40 -5.97 1.04
CA LEU A 77 7.88 -5.89 2.43
C LEU A 77 9.35 -5.43 2.51
N PRO A 78 9.78 -4.81 3.62
CA PRO A 78 11.18 -4.39 3.81
C PRO A 78 12.20 -5.53 3.86
N ALA A 79 13.45 -5.22 3.47
CA ALA A 79 14.56 -6.17 3.43
C ALA A 79 15.06 -6.64 4.81
N VAL A 80 15.51 -7.86 4.86
CA VAL A 80 16.07 -8.54 6.03
C VAL A 80 17.59 -8.42 6.05
N VAL A 81 18.22 -8.06 7.19
CA VAL A 81 19.67 -7.90 7.37
C VAL A 81 20.29 -9.02 8.21
N ARG A 82 21.50 -9.50 7.86
CA ARG A 82 22.28 -10.52 8.56
C ARG A 82 23.79 -10.28 8.58
N ASN A 83 24.53 -10.93 9.50
CA ASN A 83 25.98 -10.87 9.60
C ASN A 83 26.62 -12.26 9.62
N ALA A 84 27.86 -12.33 9.16
CA ALA A 84 28.79 -13.46 9.30
C ALA A 84 30.20 -12.93 9.55
N THR A 85 31.09 -13.73 10.13
CA THR A 85 32.49 -13.35 10.35
C THR A 85 33.44 -14.37 9.72
N SER A 86 34.56 -13.86 9.22
CA SER A 86 35.65 -14.67 8.71
C SER A 86 36.58 -15.17 9.82
N ASN A 87 37.56 -15.87 9.43
CA ASN A 87 38.66 -16.41 10.24
C ASN A 87 39.86 -15.49 10.41
N ILE A 88 40.95 -15.91 11.15
CA ILE A 88 42.21 -15.20 11.51
C ILE A 88 43.50 -15.92 11.15
N VAL A 89 44.71 -15.35 11.06
CA VAL A 89 46.09 -15.87 10.69
C VAL A 89 47.26 -15.51 11.59
N THR A 90 48.87 -16.31 12.00
CA THR A 90 50.16 -16.01 12.84
C THR A 90 51.57 -16.44 12.52
N THR A 91 53.78 -16.37 13.60
CA THR A 91 55.27 -16.79 13.52
C THR A 91 56.39 -17.03 14.58
N GLN A 92 59.67 -18.35 15.75
CA GLN A 92 61.08 -18.36 16.59
C GLN A 92 62.49 -18.89 16.33
N ILE A 93 65.27 -19.61 17.69
CA ILE A 93 66.78 -19.84 17.60
C ILE A 93 67.64 -20.73 18.61
N ASN A 94 69.47 -21.60 18.69
CA ASN A 94 70.69 -21.76 19.01
C ASN A 94 71.85 -22.32 19.78
N THR A 95 73.34 -22.64 19.92
CA THR A 95 74.28 -22.60 20.98
C THR A 95 75.62 -23.34 20.79
N ALA A 96 76.69 -23.45 21.65
CA ALA A 96 77.73 -24.39 21.66
C ALA A 96 77.27 -25.82 22.08
N ASN A 97 76.33 -25.93 23.00
CA ASN A 97 75.39 -27.03 23.10
C ASN A 97 74.01 -26.44 23.35
N ILE A 98 73.44 -25.98 22.28
CA ILE A 98 72.20 -25.27 22.41
C ILE A 98 71.02 -26.22 22.45
N VAL A 99 70.37 -26.25 23.58
CA VAL A 99 69.06 -26.84 23.75
C VAL A 99 68.01 -25.77 23.42
N ALA A 100 67.21 -26.04 22.43
CA ALA A 100 66.11 -25.16 22.04
C ALA A 100 64.79 -25.71 22.56
N THR A 101 64.18 -25.02 23.52
CA THR A 101 62.86 -25.37 24.06
C THR A 101 61.85 -24.39 23.54
N LYS A 102 60.92 -24.88 22.77
CA LYS A 102 59.84 -24.09 22.17
C LYS A 102 58.55 -24.15 22.99
N LEU A 103 57.92 -23.04 23.17
CA LEU A 103 56.66 -22.83 23.86
C LEU A 103 55.69 -22.13 22.92
N THR A 104 54.42 -22.38 23.13
CA THR A 104 53.32 -21.63 22.52
C THR A 104 52.52 -20.96 23.61
N SER A 105 52.03 -19.79 23.35
CA SER A 105 51.20 -19.06 24.32
C SER A 105 49.89 -19.77 24.67
N THR A 106 49.45 -20.66 23.79
CA THR A 106 48.21 -21.43 23.97
C THR A 106 48.25 -22.72 23.16
N ASN A 107 47.60 -23.73 23.67
CA ASN A 107 47.40 -25.00 22.97
C ASN A 107 46.11 -24.98 22.15
N PHE A 108 45.23 -24.03 22.44
CA PHE A 108 43.97 -23.84 21.77
C PHE A 108 43.76 -22.37 21.46
N ALA A 109 43.35 -22.07 20.28
CA ALA A 109 43.07 -20.71 19.86
C ALA A 109 41.89 -20.65 18.89
N ASP A 110 41.36 -19.46 18.73
CA ASP A 110 40.31 -19.17 17.76
C ASP A 110 40.90 -18.71 16.44
N VAL A 111 40.10 -18.80 15.43
CA VAL A 111 40.26 -17.99 14.23
C VAL A 111 40.16 -16.51 14.62
N GLY A 112 41.09 -15.72 14.18
CA GLY A 112 41.30 -14.42 14.72
C GLY A 112 42.28 -14.36 15.89
N ALA A 113 42.67 -15.44 16.50
CA ALA A 113 43.61 -15.45 17.61
C ALA A 113 45.09 -15.22 17.22
N VAL A 114 45.80 -14.78 18.16
CA VAL A 114 47.23 -14.50 18.09
C VAL A 114 48.01 -15.51 18.92
N ILE A 115 48.90 -16.27 18.29
CA ILE A 115 49.74 -17.22 18.98
C ILE A 115 51.14 -16.65 19.12
N THR A 116 51.64 -16.58 20.31
CA THR A 116 53.04 -16.28 20.56
C THR A 116 53.81 -17.57 20.64
N TYR A 117 54.81 -17.70 19.80
CA TYR A 117 55.81 -18.75 19.94
C TYR A 117 57.02 -18.17 20.67
N ALA A 118 57.47 -18.83 21.67
CA ALA A 118 58.66 -18.49 22.39
C ALA A 118 59.63 -19.66 22.33
N THR A 119 60.89 -19.43 22.01
CA THR A 119 61.94 -20.42 22.07
C THR A 119 63.04 -19.96 23.01
N ILE A 120 63.25 -20.69 24.04
CA ILE A 120 64.38 -20.50 24.98
C ILE A 120 65.55 -21.28 24.42
N LEU A 121 66.61 -20.55 24.15
CA LEU A 121 67.86 -21.08 23.68
C LEU A 121 68.86 -21.08 24.79
N THR A 122 69.07 -22.21 25.36
CA THR A 122 70.03 -22.34 26.45
C THR A 122 71.31 -22.98 25.95
N ASN A 123 72.38 -22.25 26.09
CA ASN A 123 73.69 -22.82 25.84
C ASN A 123 74.14 -23.60 27.11
N ASN A 124 73.94 -24.87 27.07
CA ASN A 124 74.41 -25.79 28.12
C ASN A 124 75.91 -26.15 27.97
N GLY A 125 76.59 -25.59 26.96
CA GLY A 125 77.96 -25.74 26.71
C GLY A 125 78.83 -24.84 27.65
N ASN A 126 80.08 -25.07 27.71
CA ASN A 126 81.03 -24.27 28.48
C ASN A 126 81.74 -23.19 27.69
N ILE A 127 81.43 -23.03 26.45
CA ILE A 127 81.93 -22.02 25.57
C ILE A 127 80.79 -21.23 24.93
N PRO A 128 81.00 -19.97 24.58
CA PRO A 128 79.99 -19.17 23.87
C PRO A 128 79.64 -19.77 22.49
N ALA A 129 78.35 -19.84 22.22
CA ALA A 129 77.88 -20.04 20.85
C ALA A 129 77.87 -18.69 20.13
N SER A 130 78.62 -18.60 19.10
CA SER A 130 78.73 -17.42 18.25
C SER A 130 77.93 -17.57 16.96
N ASN A 131 77.69 -16.48 16.28
CA ASN A 131 76.94 -16.41 15.03
C ASN A 131 75.62 -17.21 15.11
N VAL A 132 75.03 -17.20 16.30
CA VAL A 132 73.80 -17.91 16.57
C VAL A 132 72.68 -17.30 15.73
N THR A 133 72.16 -18.09 14.81
CA THR A 133 71.05 -17.71 13.92
C THR A 133 69.86 -18.60 14.14
N PHE A 134 68.78 -18.03 14.42
CA PHE A 134 67.46 -18.67 14.67
C PHE A 134 66.59 -18.64 13.43
N THR A 135 66.00 -19.73 13.03
CA THR A 135 65.05 -19.84 11.94
C THR A 135 63.81 -20.59 12.37
N ASP A 136 62.65 -20.04 12.02
CA ASP A 136 61.39 -20.64 12.28
C ASP A 136 60.49 -20.48 11.06
N ILE A 137 60.13 -21.56 10.45
CA ILE A 137 59.24 -21.55 9.32
C ILE A 137 57.85 -21.26 9.84
N ILE A 138 57.27 -20.19 9.28
CA ILE A 138 55.93 -19.78 9.62
C ILE A 138 54.97 -20.94 9.37
N PRO A 139 54.22 -21.42 10.36
CA PRO A 139 53.33 -22.53 10.17
C PRO A 139 52.28 -22.26 9.07
N ALA A 140 52.04 -23.27 8.24
CA ALA A 140 51.03 -23.17 7.18
C ALA A 140 49.66 -22.75 7.77
N GLY A 141 49.00 -21.85 7.10
CA GLY A 141 47.73 -21.29 7.57
C GLY A 141 47.86 -20.18 8.61
N THR A 142 49.09 -19.73 8.89
CA THR A 142 49.37 -18.58 9.76
C THR A 142 50.07 -17.47 9.00
N ILE A 143 49.97 -16.26 9.46
CA ILE A 143 50.68 -15.10 8.94
C ILE A 143 51.60 -14.52 10.02
N PHE A 144 52.87 -14.32 9.68
CA PHE A 144 53.85 -13.67 10.53
C PHE A 144 53.54 -12.19 10.73
N LEU A 145 53.69 -11.74 11.93
CA LEU A 145 53.59 -10.33 12.28
C LEU A 145 54.91 -9.63 12.25
N PRO A 146 55.15 -8.71 11.32
CA PRO A 146 56.37 -7.91 11.31
C PRO A 146 56.55 -7.15 12.62
N ASN A 147 57.79 -6.98 13.01
CA ASN A 147 58.19 -6.27 14.24
C ASN A 147 57.74 -6.86 15.58
N THR A 148 57.32 -8.13 15.56
CA THR A 148 56.91 -8.87 16.78
C THR A 148 58.03 -9.76 17.33
N VAL A 149 59.12 -9.86 16.60
CA VAL A 149 60.28 -10.59 17.07
C VAL A 149 60.90 -9.89 18.27
N THR A 150 61.10 -10.59 19.33
CA THR A 150 61.80 -10.05 20.50
C THR A 150 62.95 -10.96 20.94
N ILE A 151 64.01 -10.38 21.49
CA ILE A 151 65.05 -11.10 22.22
C ILE A 151 65.06 -10.61 23.67
N ASN A 152 64.87 -11.50 24.64
CA ASN A 152 64.70 -11.15 26.05
C ASN A 152 63.69 -10.03 26.29
N GLY A 153 62.64 -10.03 25.46
CA GLY A 153 61.58 -9.02 25.51
C GLY A 153 61.93 -7.71 24.82
N VAL A 154 63.10 -7.58 24.20
CA VAL A 154 63.50 -6.37 23.46
C VAL A 154 63.10 -6.53 21.99
N PRO A 155 62.25 -5.65 21.44
CA PRO A 155 61.81 -5.69 20.03
C PRO A 155 62.97 -5.47 19.05
N ILE A 156 62.97 -6.25 17.97
CA ILE A 156 63.91 -6.08 16.85
C ILE A 156 63.13 -5.78 15.59
N ALA A 157 63.32 -4.57 15.11
CA ALA A 157 62.61 -4.11 13.96
C ALA A 157 63.01 -4.88 12.68
N ASN A 158 62.02 -5.18 11.83
CA ASN A 158 62.18 -5.82 10.51
C ASN A 158 62.74 -7.27 10.54
N ALA A 159 62.78 -7.88 11.69
CA ALA A 159 63.17 -9.28 11.79
C ALA A 159 62.03 -10.23 11.33
N ASN A 160 62.37 -11.21 10.54
CA ASN A 160 61.49 -12.27 10.10
C ASN A 160 62.10 -13.63 10.49
N PRO A 161 61.43 -14.44 11.33
CA PRO A 161 61.99 -15.71 11.78
C PRO A 161 62.23 -16.71 10.63
N ALA A 162 61.46 -16.61 9.55
CA ALA A 162 61.68 -17.46 8.39
C ALA A 162 62.98 -17.16 7.63
N ASN A 163 63.48 -15.96 7.76
CA ASN A 163 64.68 -15.51 7.07
C ASN A 163 65.98 -15.63 7.89
N GLY A 164 65.87 -16.13 9.12
CA GLY A 164 66.99 -16.25 10.04
C GLY A 164 67.25 -14.97 10.86
N ILE A 165 67.25 -15.05 12.15
CA ILE A 165 67.56 -13.96 13.10
C ILE A 165 68.91 -14.21 13.74
N LEU A 166 69.85 -13.31 13.51
CA LEU A 166 71.16 -13.33 14.19
C LEU A 166 70.97 -12.92 15.67
N ILE A 167 71.19 -13.81 16.55
CA ILE A 167 71.10 -13.63 18.01
C ILE A 167 72.48 -13.11 18.56
N GLY A 168 73.51 -13.30 17.78
CA GLY A 168 74.84 -13.01 18.16
C GLY A 168 75.46 -14.13 19.03
N THR A 169 76.12 -13.79 20.08
CA THR A 169 76.78 -14.76 20.99
C THR A 169 75.90 -15.10 22.19
N ILE A 170 75.74 -16.39 22.47
CA ILE A 170 75.18 -16.88 23.73
C ILE A 170 76.31 -17.45 24.56
N GLY A 171 76.59 -16.77 25.66
CA GLY A 171 77.60 -17.23 26.58
C GLY A 171 77.33 -18.62 27.16
N ALA A 172 78.36 -19.32 27.65
CA ALA A 172 78.21 -20.58 28.35
C ALA A 172 77.22 -20.44 29.52
N ASN A 173 76.37 -21.43 29.73
CA ASN A 173 75.31 -21.46 30.73
C ASN A 173 74.38 -20.24 30.74
N SER A 174 74.28 -19.65 29.62
CA SER A 174 73.41 -18.47 29.38
C SER A 174 72.28 -18.82 28.46
N SER A 175 71.18 -18.10 28.60
CA SER A 175 70.01 -18.27 27.78
C SER A 175 69.63 -16.99 27.07
N ARG A 176 68.99 -17.15 25.96
CA ARG A 176 68.29 -16.09 25.21
C ARG A 176 66.92 -16.60 24.87
N THR A 177 65.92 -15.79 25.08
CA THR A 177 64.54 -16.08 24.68
C THR A 177 64.18 -15.32 23.42
N VAL A 178 63.85 -16.01 22.40
CA VAL A 178 63.31 -15.43 21.17
C VAL A 178 61.83 -15.70 21.10
N ALA A 179 61.08 -14.68 20.92
CA ALA A 179 59.64 -14.81 20.80
C ALA A 179 59.16 -14.09 19.54
N PHE A 180 58.12 -14.64 19.01
CA PHE A 180 57.45 -14.02 17.86
C PHE A 180 56.00 -14.44 17.79
N GLN A 181 55.29 -13.70 17.02
CA GLN A 181 53.85 -13.87 16.95
C GLN A 181 53.37 -14.19 15.54
N VAL A 182 52.33 -14.98 15.46
CA VAL A 182 51.66 -15.33 14.22
C VAL A 182 50.15 -15.19 14.34
N SER A 183 49.45 -14.65 13.39
CA SER A 183 47.97 -14.60 13.35
C SER A 183 47.38 -15.79 12.58
N VAL A 184 46.16 -16.18 12.92
CA VAL A 184 45.44 -17.27 12.31
C VAL A 184 44.25 -16.73 11.50
N PRO A 185 44.40 -16.38 10.21
CA PRO A 185 43.31 -15.78 9.41
C PRO A 185 42.16 -16.73 9.05
N THR A 186 42.45 -17.97 8.89
CA THR A 186 41.53 -19.03 8.54
C THR A 186 41.80 -20.25 9.40
N ILE A 187 40.85 -21.15 9.48
CA ILE A 187 41.13 -22.49 10.00
C ILE A 187 42.26 -23.09 9.16
N PRO A 188 43.41 -23.35 9.74
CA PRO A 188 44.55 -23.86 9.00
C PRO A 188 44.35 -25.28 8.49
N SER A 189 45.04 -25.63 7.43
CA SER A 189 45.20 -27.01 7.02
C SER A 189 46.69 -27.30 6.85
N PRO A 190 47.27 -28.14 7.68
CA PRO A 190 46.67 -28.99 8.72
C PRO A 190 46.29 -28.22 9.99
N ASN A 191 45.38 -28.78 10.76
CA ASN A 191 44.98 -28.36 12.07
C ASN A 191 45.08 -29.61 13.00
N PRO A 192 45.84 -29.60 14.11
CA PRO A 192 46.52 -28.44 14.75
C PRO A 192 47.64 -27.82 13.91
N ILE A 193 47.86 -26.53 14.15
CA ILE A 193 49.07 -25.85 13.72
C ILE A 193 50.26 -26.47 14.46
N THR A 194 51.23 -27.00 13.74
CA THR A 194 52.47 -27.48 14.31
C THR A 194 53.58 -26.49 14.03
N ASN A 195 54.40 -26.21 15.00
CA ASN A 195 55.54 -25.34 14.83
C ASN A 195 56.79 -25.90 15.52
N GLN A 196 57.87 -25.88 14.80
CA GLN A 196 59.18 -26.29 15.24
C GLN A 196 60.21 -25.33 14.65
N SER A 197 61.16 -24.89 15.42
CA SER A 197 62.25 -24.03 15.00
C SER A 197 63.57 -24.78 14.86
N SER A 198 64.46 -24.25 14.05
CA SER A 198 65.84 -24.69 13.92
C SER A 198 66.80 -23.56 14.26
N THR A 199 67.96 -23.91 14.72
CA THR A 199 68.99 -22.97 15.12
C THR A 199 70.35 -23.43 14.64
N THR A 200 70.96 -22.59 13.86
CA THR A 200 72.36 -22.74 13.49
C THR A 200 73.25 -21.89 14.41
N PHE A 201 74.32 -22.37 14.79
CA PHE A 201 75.30 -21.63 15.57
C PHE A 201 76.70 -22.11 15.27
N GLN A 202 77.61 -21.22 15.54
CA GLN A 202 79.01 -21.49 15.41
C GLN A 202 79.70 -21.40 16.75
N TYR A 203 80.72 -22.14 16.90
CA TYR A 203 81.63 -22.02 18.05
C TYR A 203 83.03 -22.43 17.65
N THR A 204 84.00 -21.81 18.26
CA THR A 204 85.36 -22.18 18.13
C THR A 204 85.83 -22.70 19.51
N TYR A 205 86.19 -23.99 19.59
CA TYR A 205 86.62 -24.59 20.83
C TYR A 205 88.13 -24.44 21.01
N ASP A 206 88.83 -24.02 19.96
CA ASP A 206 90.28 -23.73 19.92
C ASP A 206 90.56 -22.65 18.90
N ALA A 207 91.31 -21.63 19.25
CA ALA A 207 91.59 -20.45 18.41
C ALA A 207 92.34 -20.84 17.11
N SER A 208 92.95 -22.06 17.05
CA SER A 208 93.62 -22.57 15.82
C SER A 208 92.72 -23.46 14.94
N LYS A 209 91.47 -23.67 15.35
CA LYS A 209 90.54 -24.56 14.68
C LYS A 209 89.52 -23.83 13.89
N SER A 210 89.03 -24.51 12.86
CA SER A 210 87.92 -24.08 12.10
C SER A 210 86.65 -23.92 12.94
N VAL A 211 85.83 -22.89 12.64
CA VAL A 211 84.54 -22.65 13.25
C VAL A 211 83.64 -23.85 13.02
N VAL A 212 83.13 -24.43 14.08
CA VAL A 212 82.14 -25.52 14.03
C VAL A 212 80.77 -24.87 13.84
N THR A 213 80.05 -25.30 12.81
CA THR A 213 78.66 -24.91 12.57
C THR A 213 77.75 -26.06 12.93
N GLN A 214 76.80 -25.84 13.81
CA GLN A 214 75.79 -26.82 14.21
C GLN A 214 74.41 -26.29 14.02
N MET A 215 73.45 -27.21 13.91
CA MET A 215 72.04 -26.94 13.81
C MET A 215 71.29 -27.79 14.83
N VAL A 216 70.39 -27.20 15.53
CA VAL A 216 69.51 -27.88 16.48
C VAL A 216 68.07 -27.51 16.20
N ALA A 217 67.19 -28.50 16.26
CA ALA A 217 65.75 -28.29 16.17
C ALA A 217 65.18 -28.19 17.59
N SER A 218 64.18 -27.38 17.77
CA SER A 218 63.39 -27.37 19.00
C SER A 218 62.45 -28.57 19.07
N ASN A 219 61.82 -28.78 20.21
CA ASN A 219 60.60 -29.57 20.25
C ASN A 219 59.51 -28.94 19.36
N THR A 220 58.61 -29.77 18.90
CA THR A 220 57.40 -29.32 18.17
C THR A 220 56.34 -28.89 19.17
N VAL A 221 55.74 -27.76 18.97
CA VAL A 221 54.56 -27.31 19.69
C VAL A 221 53.34 -27.35 18.75
N GLN A 222 52.17 -27.51 19.35
CA GLN A 222 50.92 -27.61 18.62
C GLN A 222 49.93 -26.62 19.18
N THR A 223 49.16 -25.98 18.27
CA THR A 223 48.01 -25.18 18.65
C THR A 223 46.82 -25.61 17.80
N THR A 224 45.78 -26.11 18.44
CA THR A 224 44.53 -26.46 17.79
C THR A 224 43.71 -25.18 17.60
N ILE A 225 43.32 -24.94 16.39
CA ILE A 225 42.45 -23.81 16.08
C ILE A 225 41.00 -24.29 16.05
N ASN A 226 40.24 -23.80 17.00
CA ASN A 226 38.84 -24.12 17.20
C ASN A 226 38.00 -22.86 16.97
N ASN A 227 37.16 -22.91 15.97
CA ASN A 227 36.28 -21.80 15.64
C ASN A 227 34.91 -22.32 15.19
N ALA A 228 33.86 -21.68 15.63
CA ALA A 228 32.55 -21.78 15.00
C ALA A 228 32.20 -20.46 14.39
N THR A 229 31.89 -20.48 13.14
CA THR A 229 31.49 -19.27 12.38
C THR A 229 30.17 -19.52 11.69
N ILE A 230 29.11 -18.97 12.26
CA ILE A 230 27.78 -19.06 11.65
C ILE A 230 27.66 -18.04 10.54
N ALA A 231 27.56 -18.54 9.32
CA ALA A 231 27.07 -17.78 8.19
C ALA A 231 25.55 -17.88 8.15
N ALA A 232 24.88 -16.76 8.22
CA ALA A 232 23.44 -16.70 8.26
C ALA A 232 22.89 -16.07 6.98
N VAL A 233 22.18 -16.85 6.16
CA VAL A 233 21.60 -16.41 4.89
C VAL A 233 20.08 -16.35 5.02
N LYS A 234 19.50 -15.20 4.81
CA LYS A 234 18.05 -14.98 4.89
C LYS A 234 17.43 -14.70 3.52
N SER A 235 16.22 -15.22 3.29
CA SER A 235 15.40 -15.02 2.12
C SER A 235 13.94 -14.76 2.51
N ALA A 236 13.15 -14.18 1.63
CA ALA A 236 11.71 -14.14 1.70
C ALA A 236 11.13 -14.65 0.38
N ASP A 237 9.94 -15.17 0.44
CA ASP A 237 9.25 -15.72 -0.74
C ASP A 237 8.75 -14.64 -1.71
N LYS A 238 8.66 -13.37 -1.24
CA LYS A 238 8.12 -12.27 -2.04
C LYS A 238 9.01 -11.02 -2.00
N HIS A 239 9.33 -10.46 -3.16
CA HIS A 239 10.01 -9.17 -3.32
C HIS A 239 9.05 -7.98 -3.31
N PHE A 240 7.80 -8.22 -3.70
CA PHE A 240 6.68 -7.28 -3.68
C PHE A 240 5.48 -7.95 -3.02
N ALA A 241 4.76 -7.24 -2.17
CA ALA A 241 3.53 -7.72 -1.55
C ALA A 241 2.49 -6.62 -1.44
N ASN A 242 1.25 -7.03 -1.27
CA ASN A 242 0.12 -6.18 -0.97
C ASN A 242 -0.22 -6.21 0.53
N VAL A 243 -1.05 -5.29 0.98
CA VAL A 243 -1.70 -5.40 2.30
C VAL A 243 -2.54 -6.68 2.34
N ASN A 244 -2.51 -7.39 3.47
CA ASN A 244 -3.07 -8.73 3.73
C ASN A 244 -2.31 -9.90 3.09
N ASP A 245 -1.23 -9.66 2.36
CA ASP A 245 -0.37 -10.75 1.90
C ASP A 245 0.40 -11.38 3.06
N ILE A 246 0.66 -12.67 2.91
CA ILE A 246 1.54 -13.42 3.80
C ILE A 246 2.92 -13.48 3.19
N ILE A 247 3.94 -13.21 4.00
CA ILE A 247 5.35 -13.32 3.65
C ILE A 247 5.96 -14.43 4.48
N THR A 248 6.71 -15.32 3.82
CA THR A 248 7.50 -16.35 4.47
C THR A 248 8.95 -15.93 4.47
N TYR A 249 9.51 -15.67 5.65
CA TYR A 249 10.93 -15.47 5.85
C TYR A 249 11.61 -16.82 6.11
N THR A 250 12.71 -17.07 5.42
CA THR A 250 13.52 -18.26 5.60
C THR A 250 14.95 -17.87 5.87
N THR A 251 15.55 -18.50 6.88
CA THR A 251 16.91 -18.30 7.31
C THR A 251 17.68 -19.58 7.32
N THR A 252 18.81 -19.64 6.63
CA THR A 252 19.76 -20.74 6.73
C THR A 252 20.98 -20.30 7.52
N LEU A 253 21.26 -21.00 8.61
CA LEU A 253 22.44 -20.84 9.46
C LEU A 253 23.43 -21.94 9.08
N THR A 254 24.60 -21.62 8.60
CA THR A 254 25.64 -22.58 8.24
C THR A 254 26.86 -22.37 9.13
N ASN A 255 27.32 -23.40 9.81
CA ASN A 255 28.58 -23.34 10.56
C ASN A 255 29.75 -23.62 9.60
N ASN A 256 30.42 -22.56 9.19
CA ASN A 256 31.65 -22.65 8.36
C ASN A 256 32.93 -22.85 9.19
N GLY A 257 32.77 -22.96 10.49
CA GLY A 257 33.88 -23.29 11.39
C GLY A 257 34.21 -24.78 11.42
N ASN A 258 35.16 -25.16 12.30
CA ASN A 258 35.59 -26.53 12.53
C ASN A 258 35.14 -27.08 13.89
N THR A 259 34.42 -26.29 14.68
CA THR A 259 33.89 -26.70 15.98
C THR A 259 32.38 -26.56 16.04
N LEU A 260 31.76 -27.24 16.96
CA LEU A 260 30.32 -27.20 17.21
C LEU A 260 29.90 -25.81 17.66
N ALA A 261 28.94 -25.23 17.00
CA ALA A 261 28.18 -24.08 17.50
C ALA A 261 27.06 -24.59 18.41
N SER A 262 27.15 -24.30 19.68
CA SER A 262 26.20 -24.72 20.74
C SER A 262 25.41 -23.52 21.26
N ASN A 263 24.38 -23.78 22.07
CA ASN A 263 23.50 -22.74 22.64
C ASN A 263 23.04 -21.70 21.58
N VAL A 264 22.68 -22.23 20.43
CA VAL A 264 22.30 -21.39 19.30
C VAL A 264 20.89 -20.80 19.50
N ILE A 265 20.79 -19.50 19.62
CA ILE A 265 19.54 -18.76 19.82
C ILE A 265 19.31 -17.84 18.61
N PHE A 266 18.33 -18.18 17.83
CA PHE A 266 17.90 -17.36 16.70
C PHE A 266 16.86 -16.33 17.14
N THR A 267 17.04 -15.08 16.79
CA THR A 267 16.12 -13.98 17.10
C THR A 267 15.83 -13.17 15.84
N ASP A 268 14.57 -12.84 15.63
CA ASP A 268 14.13 -12.04 14.49
C ASP A 268 13.00 -11.10 14.90
N VAL A 269 13.25 -9.83 14.80
CA VAL A 269 12.25 -8.79 15.13
C VAL A 269 11.19 -8.76 14.04
N ILE A 270 9.91 -8.89 14.43
CA ILE A 270 8.81 -8.81 13.49
C ILE A 270 8.78 -7.42 12.86
N PRO A 271 8.85 -7.31 11.54
CA PRO A 271 8.94 -6.03 10.87
C PRO A 271 7.72 -5.14 11.11
N ASN A 272 7.98 -3.85 11.20
CA ASN A 272 6.91 -2.85 11.34
C ASN A 272 5.90 -2.95 10.18
N GLY A 273 4.60 -2.76 10.47
CA GLY A 273 3.51 -2.91 9.50
C GLY A 273 3.09 -4.35 9.23
N THR A 274 3.72 -5.32 9.93
CA THR A 274 3.35 -6.73 9.84
C THR A 274 2.98 -7.32 11.19
N SER A 275 2.29 -8.43 11.20
CA SER A 275 2.03 -9.25 12.38
C SER A 275 2.53 -10.67 12.17
N PHE A 276 3.19 -11.22 13.19
CA PHE A 276 3.59 -12.62 13.18
C PHE A 276 2.37 -13.55 13.13
N ILE A 277 2.46 -14.61 12.31
CA ILE A 277 1.43 -15.64 12.24
C ILE A 277 1.80 -16.75 13.25
N PRO A 278 1.00 -16.95 14.31
CA PRO A 278 1.27 -17.98 15.30
C PRO A 278 1.39 -19.39 14.69
N ASN A 279 2.27 -20.22 15.26
CA ASN A 279 2.52 -21.59 14.81
C ASN A 279 3.07 -21.72 13.38
N SER A 280 3.56 -20.65 12.79
CA SER A 280 4.21 -20.67 11.48
C SER A 280 5.72 -20.93 11.52
N VAL A 281 6.32 -20.95 12.72
CA VAL A 281 7.75 -21.22 12.87
C VAL A 281 8.06 -22.67 12.54
N THR A 282 9.05 -22.87 11.68
CA THR A 282 9.63 -24.19 11.45
C THR A 282 11.14 -24.15 11.63
N VAL A 283 11.71 -25.24 12.10
CA VAL A 283 13.16 -25.50 12.13
C VAL A 283 13.43 -26.80 11.41
N ASN A 284 14.25 -26.77 10.38
CA ASN A 284 14.53 -27.91 9.50
C ASN A 284 13.26 -28.59 8.97
N GLY A 285 12.22 -27.76 8.66
CA GLY A 285 10.92 -28.24 8.20
C GLY A 285 9.95 -28.73 9.29
N ASN A 286 10.38 -28.86 10.52
CA ASN A 286 9.54 -29.26 11.65
C ASN A 286 8.91 -28.04 12.30
N THR A 287 7.57 -28.03 12.45
CA THR A 287 6.86 -26.93 13.10
C THR A 287 7.15 -26.88 14.60
N LEU A 288 7.44 -25.68 15.09
CA LEU A 288 7.56 -25.39 16.52
C LEU A 288 6.34 -24.60 16.99
N PRO A 289 5.35 -25.24 17.63
CA PRO A 289 4.15 -24.56 18.10
C PRO A 289 4.48 -23.61 19.26
N ASN A 290 3.69 -22.55 19.41
CA ASN A 290 3.80 -21.55 20.49
C ASN A 290 5.14 -20.80 20.55
N THR A 291 5.90 -20.80 19.47
CA THR A 291 7.20 -20.13 19.36
C THR A 291 7.06 -18.82 18.62
N ASN A 292 7.74 -17.78 19.12
CA ASN A 292 7.80 -16.46 18.49
C ASN A 292 9.26 -16.10 18.19
N PRO A 293 9.62 -15.81 16.94
CA PRO A 293 11.00 -15.48 16.57
C PRO A 293 11.57 -14.26 17.29
N ALA A 294 10.71 -13.30 17.68
CA ALA A 294 11.14 -12.13 18.44
C ALA A 294 11.57 -12.44 19.89
N SER A 295 11.12 -13.57 20.42
CA SER A 295 11.46 -13.99 21.81
C SER A 295 12.69 -14.88 21.89
N GLY A 296 13.29 -15.24 20.77
CA GLY A 296 14.39 -16.18 20.66
C GLY A 296 13.95 -17.63 20.51
N ILE A 297 14.52 -18.31 19.53
CA ILE A 297 14.28 -19.72 19.19
C ILE A 297 15.57 -20.48 19.47
N ALA A 298 15.50 -21.46 20.37
CA ALA A 298 16.62 -22.39 20.57
C ALA A 298 16.71 -23.31 19.34
N ILE A 299 17.87 -23.36 18.74
CA ILE A 299 18.22 -24.23 17.61
C ILE A 299 19.17 -25.33 18.14
N ASP A 300 19.00 -26.53 17.64
CA ASP A 300 19.93 -27.60 17.92
C ASP A 300 21.37 -27.20 17.57
N PRO A 301 22.38 -27.71 18.29
CA PRO A 301 23.77 -27.40 17.98
C PRO A 301 24.10 -27.67 16.51
N ILE A 302 24.80 -26.74 15.89
CA ILE A 302 25.16 -26.82 14.46
C ILE A 302 26.59 -27.34 14.33
N ASN A 303 26.72 -28.55 13.80
CA ASN A 303 28.01 -29.16 13.55
C ASN A 303 28.81 -28.41 12.46
N PRO A 304 30.11 -28.55 12.42
CA PRO A 304 30.95 -28.05 11.34
C PRO A 304 30.43 -28.48 9.96
N ASN A 305 30.38 -27.54 9.03
CA ASN A 305 29.89 -27.72 7.64
C ASN A 305 28.44 -28.20 7.53
N THR A 306 27.63 -28.05 8.57
CA THR A 306 26.18 -28.34 8.51
C THR A 306 25.37 -27.07 8.67
N SER A 307 24.09 -27.18 8.34
CA SER A 307 23.18 -26.03 8.34
C SER A 307 21.89 -26.34 9.09
N ALA A 308 21.30 -25.33 9.67
CA ALA A 308 19.94 -25.32 10.19
C ALA A 308 19.12 -24.26 9.42
N THR A 309 17.90 -24.61 9.08
CA THR A 309 16.99 -23.67 8.37
C THR A 309 15.81 -23.32 9.25
N ILE A 310 15.57 -22.05 9.44
CA ILE A 310 14.46 -21.50 10.22
C ILE A 310 13.54 -20.77 9.26
N SER A 311 12.22 -21.02 9.33
CA SER A 311 11.25 -20.20 8.61
C SER A 311 10.09 -19.77 9.50
N PHE A 312 9.46 -18.65 9.17
CA PHE A 312 8.25 -18.16 9.83
C PHE A 312 7.49 -17.24 8.90
N GLN A 313 6.22 -16.99 9.22
CA GLN A 313 5.33 -16.18 8.40
C GLN A 313 4.86 -14.93 9.13
N VAL A 314 4.69 -13.88 8.36
CA VAL A 314 4.06 -12.63 8.80
C VAL A 314 2.98 -12.23 7.81
N ILE A 315 1.93 -11.57 8.30
CA ILE A 315 0.89 -10.94 7.48
C ILE A 315 1.11 -9.43 7.44
N VAL A 316 0.97 -8.84 6.28
CA VAL A 316 1.06 -7.37 6.10
C VAL A 316 -0.25 -6.72 6.54
N ASN A 317 -0.22 -5.88 7.56
CA ASN A 317 -1.42 -5.21 8.10
C ASN A 317 -1.67 -3.84 7.46
N SER A 318 -0.61 -3.16 7.08
CA SER A 318 -0.67 -1.79 6.53
C SER A 318 0.59 -1.47 5.72
N ILE A 319 0.55 -0.41 4.95
CA ILE A 319 1.75 0.16 4.31
C ILE A 319 2.69 0.65 5.40
N PRO A 320 3.89 0.08 5.53
CA PRO A 320 4.82 0.40 6.61
C PRO A 320 5.59 1.68 6.36
N SER A 321 6.22 2.19 7.41
CA SER A 321 7.26 3.21 7.32
C SER A 321 8.46 2.73 8.14
N PRO A 322 9.64 2.51 7.51
CA PRO A 322 9.95 2.68 6.08
C PRO A 322 9.30 1.65 5.15
N ASN A 323 9.17 2.00 3.88
CA ASN A 323 8.80 1.10 2.79
C ASN A 323 9.83 1.25 1.66
N PRO A 324 10.56 0.22 1.24
CA PRO A 324 10.40 -1.22 1.58
C PRO A 324 10.65 -1.55 3.06
N ILE A 325 9.97 -2.61 3.55
CA ILE A 325 10.17 -3.14 4.89
C ILE A 325 11.52 -3.84 4.99
N PRO A 326 12.48 -3.41 5.85
CA PRO A 326 13.69 -4.17 6.11
C PRO A 326 13.42 -5.26 7.16
N ASN A 327 14.02 -6.44 7.00
CA ASN A 327 14.07 -7.45 8.05
C ASN A 327 15.44 -8.15 8.12
N GLN A 328 15.95 -8.31 9.35
CA GLN A 328 17.22 -8.92 9.67
C GLN A 328 17.08 -9.77 10.93
N SER A 329 17.73 -10.92 10.98
CA SER A 329 17.79 -11.71 12.21
C SER A 329 19.18 -11.72 12.80
N ASN A 330 19.25 -11.99 14.08
CA ASN A 330 20.46 -12.21 14.85
C ASN A 330 20.49 -13.64 15.36
N THR A 331 21.66 -14.25 15.37
CA THR A 331 21.89 -15.58 15.94
C THR A 331 23.03 -15.50 16.93
N ALA A 332 22.74 -15.64 18.21
CA ALA A 332 23.73 -15.80 19.26
C ALA A 332 24.09 -17.27 19.37
N TYR A 333 25.35 -17.56 19.57
CA TYR A 333 25.84 -18.93 19.76
C TYR A 333 27.12 -18.98 20.62
N GLN A 334 27.47 -20.16 21.06
CA GLN A 334 28.70 -20.43 21.82
C GLN A 334 29.49 -21.54 21.15
N TYR A 335 30.79 -21.54 21.36
CA TYR A 335 31.69 -22.61 20.91
C TYR A 335 32.88 -22.73 21.83
N VAL A 336 33.48 -23.92 21.88
CA VAL A 336 34.62 -24.22 22.73
C VAL A 336 35.90 -23.96 21.95
N ILE A 337 36.68 -23.01 22.41
CA ILE A 337 38.04 -22.75 21.91
C ILE A 337 39.02 -23.67 22.66
N ASP A 338 38.99 -23.60 23.96
CA ASP A 338 39.77 -24.46 24.87
C ASP A 338 38.81 -25.32 25.70
N PRO A 339 38.95 -26.64 25.68
CA PRO A 339 38.12 -27.56 26.47
C PRO A 339 38.15 -27.31 27.98
N ASN A 340 39.16 -26.61 28.48
CA ASN A 340 39.36 -26.31 29.91
C ASN A 340 38.81 -24.95 30.32
N LEU A 341 38.30 -24.18 29.37
CA LEU A 341 37.77 -22.83 29.58
C LEU A 341 36.28 -22.75 29.24
N PRO A 342 35.56 -21.76 29.77
CA PRO A 342 34.18 -21.51 29.35
C PRO A 342 34.07 -21.26 27.84
N PRO A 343 32.97 -21.69 27.20
CA PRO A 343 32.76 -21.43 25.78
C PRO A 343 32.78 -19.95 25.44
N ALA A 344 33.36 -19.61 24.32
CA ALA A 344 33.28 -18.28 23.73
C ALA A 344 31.87 -18.03 23.19
N SER A 345 31.44 -16.79 23.28
CA SER A 345 30.14 -16.34 22.72
C SER A 345 30.37 -15.51 21.49
N ALA A 346 29.54 -15.73 20.48
CA ALA A 346 29.55 -14.99 19.23
C ALA A 346 28.13 -14.72 18.73
N ASN A 347 28.03 -13.79 17.78
CA ASN A 347 26.78 -13.44 17.11
C ASN A 347 26.99 -13.47 15.61
N ALA A 348 25.96 -13.91 14.91
CA ALA A 348 25.85 -13.83 13.47
C ALA A 348 24.58 -13.08 13.10
N LEU A 349 24.74 -11.98 12.42
CA LEU A 349 23.61 -11.27 11.83
C LEU A 349 23.39 -11.75 10.39
N SER A 350 22.17 -11.77 9.93
CA SER A 350 21.89 -12.12 8.54
C SER A 350 22.07 -10.94 7.59
N ASN A 351 21.99 -11.17 6.31
CA ASN A 351 21.70 -10.11 5.36
C ASN A 351 20.40 -9.41 5.72
N VAL A 352 20.31 -8.11 5.45
CA VAL A 352 19.02 -7.40 5.40
C VAL A 352 18.32 -7.78 4.11
N ILE A 353 17.08 -8.21 4.18
CA ILE A 353 16.22 -8.30 3.02
C ILE A 353 15.13 -7.24 3.08
N THR A 354 14.71 -6.78 1.93
CA THR A 354 13.65 -5.78 1.81
C THR A 354 12.50 -6.32 0.97
N THR A 355 11.28 -6.11 1.44
CA THR A 355 10.06 -6.36 0.68
C THR A 355 9.32 -5.05 0.45
N GLN A 356 9.04 -4.71 -0.79
CA GLN A 356 8.28 -3.53 -1.16
C GLN A 356 6.78 -3.79 -1.00
N ILE A 357 6.10 -2.97 -0.20
CA ILE A 357 4.64 -3.00 -0.11
C ILE A 357 4.05 -2.05 -1.12
N ASN A 358 3.30 -2.59 -2.05
CA ASN A 358 2.61 -1.87 -3.10
C ASN A 358 1.11 -2.09 -2.98
N ASN A 359 0.37 -1.04 -2.71
CA ASN A 359 -1.08 -1.10 -2.60
C ASN A 359 -1.72 0.20 -3.10
N ALA A 360 -2.74 0.10 -3.94
CA ALA A 360 -3.65 1.20 -4.19
C ALA A 360 -4.94 0.96 -3.42
N THR A 361 -5.41 1.97 -2.73
CA THR A 361 -6.65 1.93 -1.96
C THR A 361 -7.51 3.13 -2.33
N ILE A 362 -8.57 2.88 -3.07
CA ILE A 362 -9.52 3.93 -3.40
C ILE A 362 -10.56 4.07 -2.29
N VAL A 363 -10.67 5.27 -1.78
CA VAL A 363 -11.78 5.74 -0.95
C VAL A 363 -12.64 6.64 -1.80
N ALA A 364 -13.93 6.31 -1.93
CA ALA A 364 -14.87 7.08 -2.73
C ALA A 364 -16.01 7.61 -1.87
N THR A 365 -16.29 8.90 -1.95
CA THR A 365 -17.40 9.56 -1.25
C THR A 365 -18.33 10.24 -2.24
N LYS A 366 -19.62 10.26 -1.91
CA LYS A 366 -20.66 10.88 -2.75
C LYS A 366 -21.50 11.86 -1.94
N SER A 367 -21.79 12.99 -2.56
CA SER A 367 -22.68 14.02 -2.03
C SER A 367 -23.69 14.47 -3.09
N VAL A 368 -24.73 15.12 -2.64
CA VAL A 368 -25.74 15.77 -3.50
C VAL A 368 -25.88 17.22 -3.06
N ASN A 369 -26.12 18.11 -4.00
CA ASN A 369 -26.14 19.56 -3.78
C ASN A 369 -27.34 20.07 -2.98
N THR A 370 -28.37 19.26 -2.76
CA THR A 370 -29.58 19.64 -2.02
C THR A 370 -30.03 18.52 -1.08
N PRO A 371 -30.55 18.86 0.12
CA PRO A 371 -31.07 17.87 1.06
C PRO A 371 -32.46 17.34 0.65
N THR A 372 -33.24 18.04 -0.16
CA THR A 372 -34.60 17.69 -0.64
C THR A 372 -34.78 18.19 -2.07
N ALA A 373 -35.69 17.60 -2.85
CA ALA A 373 -36.01 18.05 -4.21
C ALA A 373 -37.47 17.79 -4.56
N ALA A 374 -37.97 18.47 -5.59
CA ALA A 374 -39.30 18.28 -6.18
C ALA A 374 -39.22 17.65 -7.57
N ILE A 375 -40.36 17.16 -8.09
CA ILE A 375 -40.45 16.74 -9.50
C ILE A 375 -40.12 17.92 -10.43
N GLY A 376 -39.24 17.71 -11.40
CA GLY A 376 -38.73 18.70 -12.34
C GLY A 376 -37.39 19.30 -11.95
N ASP A 377 -36.98 19.21 -10.67
CA ASP A 377 -35.68 19.73 -10.22
C ASP A 377 -34.52 18.95 -10.82
N ILE A 378 -33.41 19.64 -10.93
CA ILE A 378 -32.11 19.04 -11.30
C ILE A 378 -31.22 19.02 -10.06
N VAL A 379 -30.83 17.83 -9.65
CA VAL A 379 -29.86 17.63 -8.59
C VAL A 379 -28.47 17.35 -9.16
N THR A 380 -27.43 17.84 -8.50
CA THR A 380 -26.05 17.60 -8.89
C THR A 380 -25.39 16.66 -7.88
N TYR A 381 -24.92 15.53 -8.34
CA TYR A 381 -24.07 14.63 -7.56
C TYR A 381 -22.61 15.03 -7.73
N THR A 382 -21.88 14.95 -6.64
CA THR A 382 -20.41 15.10 -6.61
C THR A 382 -19.81 13.85 -5.99
N ILE A 383 -18.88 13.23 -6.70
CA ILE A 383 -18.16 12.04 -6.24
C ILE A 383 -16.69 12.40 -6.15
N ALA A 384 -16.07 12.18 -4.98
CA ALA A 384 -14.64 12.32 -4.78
C ALA A 384 -14.03 10.91 -4.71
N VAL A 385 -13.07 10.63 -5.57
CA VAL A 385 -12.35 9.35 -5.68
C VAL A 385 -10.91 9.61 -5.30
N THR A 386 -10.51 9.16 -4.10
CA THR A 386 -9.18 9.43 -3.51
C THR A 386 -8.37 8.14 -3.45
N ASN A 387 -7.14 8.16 -3.93
CA ASN A 387 -6.20 7.06 -3.72
C ASN A 387 -5.39 7.28 -2.44
N THR A 388 -5.70 6.53 -1.40
CA THR A 388 -4.99 6.55 -0.10
C THR A 388 -3.86 5.53 -0.03
N GLY A 389 -3.59 4.81 -1.12
CA GLY A 389 -2.48 3.87 -1.26
C GLY A 389 -1.12 4.53 -1.46
N ASN A 390 -0.13 3.76 -1.83
CA ASN A 390 1.25 4.23 -2.10
C ASN A 390 1.70 4.02 -3.55
N ILE A 391 0.83 3.48 -4.38
CA ILE A 391 1.05 3.35 -5.84
C ILE A 391 -0.20 3.84 -6.59
N PRO A 392 -0.08 4.22 -7.86
CA PRO A 392 -1.22 4.66 -8.67
C PRO A 392 -2.32 3.59 -8.78
N ALA A 393 -3.57 4.04 -8.73
CA ALA A 393 -4.72 3.27 -9.18
C ALA A 393 -4.94 3.54 -10.66
N SER A 394 -4.88 2.50 -11.47
CA SER A 394 -5.00 2.55 -12.94
C SER A 394 -6.28 1.88 -13.43
N ALA A 395 -6.61 2.03 -14.70
CA ALA A 395 -7.82 1.49 -15.31
C ALA A 395 -9.09 1.75 -14.47
N THR A 396 -9.13 2.89 -13.79
CA THR A 396 -10.21 3.24 -12.86
C THR A 396 -11.50 3.53 -13.61
N VAL A 397 -12.57 2.82 -13.27
CA VAL A 397 -13.90 2.98 -13.87
C VAL A 397 -14.94 3.24 -12.79
N LEU A 398 -15.59 4.38 -12.87
CA LEU A 398 -16.71 4.76 -12.01
C LEU A 398 -18.02 4.42 -12.72
N THR A 399 -18.89 3.65 -12.09
CA THR A 399 -20.23 3.32 -12.57
C THR A 399 -21.28 3.79 -11.58
N ASP A 400 -22.28 4.53 -12.08
CA ASP A 400 -23.31 5.13 -11.24
C ASP A 400 -24.68 5.02 -11.94
N GLY A 401 -25.51 4.13 -11.46
CA GLY A 401 -26.88 3.94 -11.95
C GLY A 401 -27.88 4.69 -11.08
N LEU A 402 -28.64 5.61 -11.68
CA LEU A 402 -29.67 6.34 -10.97
C LEU A 402 -30.82 5.41 -10.54
N GLY A 403 -31.35 5.66 -9.33
CA GLY A 403 -32.56 5.00 -8.84
C GLY A 403 -33.82 5.43 -9.62
N ALA A 404 -34.90 4.65 -9.41
CA ALA A 404 -36.21 4.97 -10.00
C ALA A 404 -36.68 6.38 -9.60
N GLY A 405 -37.27 7.11 -10.55
CA GLY A 405 -37.80 8.46 -10.35
C GLY A 405 -36.86 9.58 -10.79
N ALA A 406 -35.66 9.27 -11.24
CA ALA A 406 -34.76 10.26 -11.83
C ALA A 406 -34.17 9.78 -13.16
N SER A 407 -33.75 10.71 -14.00
CA SER A 407 -33.00 10.43 -15.24
C SER A 407 -31.73 11.25 -15.30
N PHE A 408 -30.69 10.68 -15.87
CA PHE A 408 -29.44 11.38 -16.14
C PHE A 408 -29.66 12.56 -17.12
N VAL A 409 -29.01 13.69 -16.83
CA VAL A 409 -28.99 14.85 -17.73
C VAL A 409 -27.80 14.72 -18.68
N PRO A 410 -27.99 14.46 -19.97
CA PRO A 410 -26.89 14.29 -20.92
C PRO A 410 -25.94 15.49 -20.96
N ASN A 411 -24.64 15.20 -21.16
CA ASN A 411 -23.55 16.20 -21.22
C ASN A 411 -23.33 17.00 -19.92
N SER A 412 -23.85 16.52 -18.79
CA SER A 412 -23.66 17.16 -17.49
C SER A 412 -22.45 16.64 -16.71
N VAL A 413 -21.76 15.62 -17.22
CA VAL A 413 -20.58 15.06 -16.56
C VAL A 413 -19.42 16.04 -16.61
N THR A 414 -18.77 16.25 -15.47
CA THR A 414 -17.46 16.90 -15.40
C THR A 414 -16.47 16.01 -14.65
N ILE A 415 -15.20 16.09 -15.02
CA ILE A 415 -14.08 15.52 -14.27
C ILE A 415 -13.16 16.68 -13.91
N ASP A 416 -12.91 16.90 -12.60
CA ASP A 416 -12.13 18.03 -12.07
C ASP A 416 -12.57 19.39 -12.65
N ASN A 417 -13.90 19.59 -12.71
CA ASN A 417 -14.60 20.74 -13.31
C ASN A 417 -14.41 20.91 -14.83
N ILE A 418 -13.81 19.94 -15.51
CA ILE A 418 -13.68 19.94 -16.97
C ILE A 418 -14.87 19.17 -17.57
N PRO A 419 -15.71 19.81 -18.41
CA PRO A 419 -16.85 19.13 -19.04
C PRO A 419 -16.42 17.94 -19.89
N GLN A 420 -17.17 16.86 -19.77
CA GLN A 420 -16.96 15.60 -20.51
C GLN A 420 -18.23 15.23 -21.29
N PRO A 421 -18.47 15.88 -22.42
CA PRO A 421 -19.67 15.62 -23.22
C PRO A 421 -19.66 14.18 -23.75
N GLY A 422 -20.85 13.56 -23.76
CA GLY A 422 -21.05 12.20 -24.27
C GLY A 422 -20.77 11.08 -23.22
N LEU A 423 -20.26 11.40 -22.05
CA LEU A 423 -20.14 10.40 -20.98
C LEU A 423 -21.49 10.19 -20.28
N ASP A 424 -21.75 8.93 -19.92
CA ASP A 424 -22.92 8.50 -19.13
C ASP A 424 -22.41 7.69 -17.93
N PRO A 425 -22.70 8.12 -16.68
CA PRO A 425 -22.24 7.41 -15.49
C PRO A 425 -22.72 5.97 -15.40
N SER A 426 -23.87 5.62 -15.98
CA SER A 426 -24.42 4.26 -15.97
C SER A 426 -23.63 3.28 -16.86
N LEU A 427 -22.91 3.80 -17.86
CA LEU A 427 -22.11 3.01 -18.80
C LEU A 427 -20.65 2.86 -18.36
N GLY A 428 -20.25 3.57 -17.30
CA GLY A 428 -18.89 3.59 -16.78
C GLY A 428 -18.05 4.78 -17.30
N ILE A 429 -17.54 5.56 -16.37
CA ILE A 429 -16.63 6.69 -16.63
C ILE A 429 -15.21 6.22 -16.38
N HIS A 430 -14.39 6.17 -17.44
CA HIS A 430 -12.96 5.89 -17.32
C HIS A 430 -12.22 7.12 -16.83
N LEU A 431 -11.49 6.97 -15.72
CA LEU A 431 -10.64 8.01 -15.14
C LEU A 431 -9.19 7.77 -15.54
N ALA A 432 -8.40 8.82 -15.59
CA ALA A 432 -6.95 8.71 -15.68
C ALA A 432 -6.39 8.00 -14.43
N ASP A 433 -5.15 7.54 -14.50
CA ASP A 433 -4.46 6.99 -13.35
C ASP A 433 -4.49 7.98 -12.18
N ILE A 434 -4.84 7.49 -10.99
CA ILE A 434 -4.93 8.31 -9.78
C ILE A 434 -3.69 8.08 -8.93
N PRO A 435 -2.74 9.03 -8.89
CA PRO A 435 -1.54 8.93 -8.07
C PRO A 435 -1.83 8.78 -6.56
N PRO A 436 -0.86 8.29 -5.77
CA PRO A 436 -0.97 8.26 -4.31
C PRO A 436 -1.25 9.65 -3.73
N GLY A 437 -2.29 9.73 -2.88
CA GLY A 437 -2.72 10.97 -2.22
C GLY A 437 -3.62 11.88 -3.05
N ASP A 438 -3.78 11.64 -4.34
CA ASP A 438 -4.59 12.47 -5.22
C ASP A 438 -6.08 12.11 -5.14
N THR A 439 -6.91 13.10 -5.46
CA THR A 439 -8.37 12.99 -5.53
C THR A 439 -8.86 13.48 -6.86
N VAL A 440 -9.72 12.72 -7.53
CA VAL A 440 -10.44 13.10 -8.73
C VAL A 440 -11.90 13.38 -8.37
N PHE A 441 -12.42 14.51 -8.79
CA PHE A 441 -13.80 14.91 -8.56
C PHE A 441 -14.63 14.69 -9.82
N ILE A 442 -15.69 13.91 -9.72
CA ILE A 442 -16.65 13.69 -10.79
C ILE A 442 -17.98 14.31 -10.39
N THR A 443 -18.56 15.14 -11.26
CA THR A 443 -19.93 15.65 -11.08
C THR A 443 -20.81 15.23 -12.23
N PHE A 444 -22.10 15.06 -11.98
CA PHE A 444 -23.14 14.91 -13.01
C PHE A 444 -24.51 15.32 -12.45
N GLN A 445 -25.45 15.57 -13.36
CA GLN A 445 -26.77 16.01 -13.00
C GLN A 445 -27.82 14.93 -13.27
N ALA A 446 -28.84 14.93 -12.43
CA ALA A 446 -30.02 14.09 -12.59
C ALA A 446 -31.29 14.93 -12.46
N GLN A 447 -32.26 14.74 -13.38
CA GLN A 447 -33.57 15.36 -13.32
C GLN A 447 -34.54 14.45 -12.60
N ILE A 448 -35.28 15.00 -11.65
CA ILE A 448 -36.34 14.27 -10.92
C ILE A 448 -37.60 14.20 -11.81
N LEU A 449 -38.04 12.99 -12.13
CA LEU A 449 -39.18 12.74 -13.01
C LEU A 449 -40.42 12.27 -12.23
N ALA A 450 -40.27 11.60 -11.12
CA ALA A 450 -41.34 11.05 -10.31
C ALA A 450 -40.91 10.87 -8.85
N ILE A 451 -41.91 10.78 -7.96
CA ILE A 451 -41.67 10.39 -6.58
C ILE A 451 -41.32 8.89 -6.56
N PRO A 452 -40.13 8.49 -6.09
CA PRO A 452 -39.81 7.06 -5.91
C PRO A 452 -40.79 6.37 -4.96
N PRO A 453 -40.99 5.06 -5.06
CA PRO A 453 -41.92 4.34 -4.18
C PRO A 453 -41.59 4.48 -2.68
N SER A 454 -40.33 4.68 -2.34
CA SER A 454 -39.85 4.96 -0.97
C SER A 454 -40.06 6.41 -0.53
N GLY A 455 -40.45 7.31 -1.42
CA GLY A 455 -40.47 8.76 -1.20
C GLY A 455 -39.08 9.42 -1.24
N THR A 456 -38.02 8.64 -1.41
CA THR A 456 -36.64 9.12 -1.40
C THR A 456 -35.87 8.60 -2.61
N LEU A 457 -35.10 9.47 -3.24
CA LEU A 457 -34.12 9.07 -4.23
C LEU A 457 -32.81 8.67 -3.54
N THR A 458 -32.42 7.42 -3.66
CA THR A 458 -31.13 6.91 -3.16
C THR A 458 -30.18 6.72 -4.32
N ASN A 459 -28.92 7.08 -4.11
CA ASN A 459 -27.89 6.90 -5.13
C ASN A 459 -26.51 6.62 -4.52
N ASN A 460 -25.79 5.65 -5.08
CA ASN A 460 -24.39 5.36 -4.81
C ASN A 460 -23.65 5.01 -6.11
N ALA A 461 -22.35 5.00 -6.07
CA ALA A 461 -21.52 4.64 -7.22
C ALA A 461 -20.54 3.52 -6.86
N LEU A 462 -20.22 2.69 -7.83
CA LEU A 462 -19.18 1.66 -7.78
C LEU A 462 -17.94 2.18 -8.49
N VAL A 463 -16.77 2.02 -7.88
CA VAL A 463 -15.47 2.34 -8.48
C VAL A 463 -14.64 1.06 -8.53
N ASN A 464 -14.32 0.59 -9.71
CA ASN A 464 -13.38 -0.50 -9.97
C ASN A 464 -12.05 0.08 -10.44
N TYR A 465 -10.95 -0.53 -10.05
CA TYR A 465 -9.60 -0.08 -10.42
C TYR A 465 -8.62 -1.24 -10.43
N GLU A 466 -7.48 -1.01 -11.04
CA GLU A 466 -6.34 -1.93 -11.07
C GLU A 466 -5.11 -1.26 -10.46
N TYR A 467 -4.14 -2.06 -10.01
CA TYR A 467 -2.85 -1.56 -9.53
C TYR A 467 -1.78 -2.64 -9.62
N THR A 468 -0.55 -2.23 -9.83
CA THR A 468 0.58 -3.15 -10.05
C THR A 468 1.35 -3.38 -8.75
N VAL A 469 1.08 -4.51 -8.09
CA VAL A 469 1.83 -4.92 -6.90
C VAL A 469 3.25 -5.33 -7.27
N ASN A 470 3.38 -6.13 -8.30
CA ASN A 470 4.66 -6.63 -8.83
C ASN A 470 4.75 -6.32 -10.34
N PRO A 471 5.78 -5.57 -10.78
CA PRO A 471 5.95 -5.21 -12.20
C PRO A 471 6.02 -6.40 -13.18
N ASN A 472 6.31 -7.58 -12.68
CA ASN A 472 6.42 -8.80 -13.48
C ASN A 472 5.15 -9.68 -13.43
N GLN A 473 4.06 -9.20 -12.84
CA GLN A 473 2.80 -9.92 -12.72
C GLN A 473 1.63 -9.09 -13.24
N SER A 474 0.51 -9.73 -13.52
CA SER A 474 -0.73 -9.03 -13.87
C SER A 474 -1.16 -8.10 -12.73
N PRO A 475 -1.76 -6.94 -13.04
CA PRO A 475 -2.27 -6.03 -12.03
C PRO A 475 -3.28 -6.70 -11.10
N ALA A 476 -3.28 -6.31 -9.86
CA ALA A 476 -4.32 -6.63 -8.91
C ALA A 476 -5.54 -5.74 -9.17
N VAL A 477 -6.74 -6.25 -8.86
CA VAL A 477 -8.00 -5.50 -9.00
C VAL A 477 -8.53 -5.09 -7.64
N GLY A 478 -9.08 -3.91 -7.56
CA GLY A 478 -9.78 -3.40 -6.40
C GLY A 478 -11.15 -2.84 -6.75
N SER A 479 -12.04 -2.79 -5.78
CA SER A 479 -13.35 -2.14 -5.94
C SER A 479 -13.77 -1.49 -4.64
N THR A 480 -14.50 -0.39 -4.76
CA THR A 480 -15.11 0.31 -3.62
C THR A 480 -16.47 0.87 -4.02
N VAL A 481 -17.36 1.02 -3.05
CA VAL A 481 -18.66 1.65 -3.25
C VAL A 481 -18.70 2.94 -2.42
N THR A 482 -19.23 4.01 -2.98
CA THR A 482 -19.43 5.25 -2.22
C THR A 482 -20.47 5.05 -1.12
N ASN A 483 -20.52 5.98 -0.17
CA ASN A 483 -21.70 6.14 0.67
C ASN A 483 -22.95 6.36 -0.22
N THR A 484 -24.11 5.95 0.27
CA THR A 484 -25.40 6.22 -0.38
C THR A 484 -25.88 7.61 -0.02
N THR A 485 -26.16 8.44 -1.01
CA THR A 485 -26.91 9.70 -0.82
C THR A 485 -28.39 9.40 -0.75
N VAL A 486 -29.11 10.14 0.08
CA VAL A 486 -30.57 10.01 0.27
C VAL A 486 -31.19 11.38 0.13
N THR A 487 -32.01 11.57 -0.92
CA THR A 487 -32.72 12.82 -1.18
C THR A 487 -34.23 12.58 -1.14
N PRO A 488 -34.94 13.03 -0.09
CA PRO A 488 -36.40 13.02 -0.08
C PRO A 488 -36.98 13.82 -1.24
N ILE A 489 -37.89 13.21 -1.97
CA ILE A 489 -38.61 13.87 -3.06
C ILE A 489 -39.96 14.32 -2.51
N ILE A 490 -40.13 15.64 -2.42
CA ILE A 490 -41.31 16.31 -1.86
C ILE A 490 -42.04 16.99 -2.99
N ASP A 491 -43.22 16.52 -3.36
CA ASP A 491 -44.00 17.08 -4.43
C ASP A 491 -45.50 17.03 -4.19
N ALA A 492 -46.19 18.11 -4.52
CA ALA A 492 -47.62 18.11 -4.63
C ALA A 492 -47.99 18.03 -6.11
N THR A 493 -48.59 16.92 -6.51
CA THR A 493 -48.98 16.69 -7.91
C THR A 493 -50.50 16.72 -8.03
N LEU A 494 -51.06 17.89 -8.42
CA LEU A 494 -52.48 17.98 -8.66
C LEU A 494 -52.83 17.55 -10.07
N SER A 495 -53.93 16.81 -10.17
CA SER A 495 -54.66 16.52 -11.40
C SER A 495 -56.08 17.10 -11.28
N ILE A 496 -56.66 17.51 -12.38
CA ILE A 496 -58.05 18.02 -12.44
C ILE A 496 -58.75 17.37 -13.62
N ASN A 497 -59.83 16.68 -13.35
CA ASN A 497 -60.71 16.07 -14.34
C ASN A 497 -62.04 16.80 -14.36
N LYS A 498 -62.37 17.39 -15.50
CA LYS A 498 -63.57 18.21 -15.69
C LYS A 498 -64.61 17.49 -16.53
N THR A 499 -65.87 17.57 -16.08
CA THR A 499 -67.04 17.06 -16.80
C THR A 499 -68.14 18.11 -16.90
N VAL A 500 -69.05 17.93 -17.80
CA VAL A 500 -70.29 18.73 -17.93
C VAL A 500 -71.48 17.77 -17.94
N ASN A 501 -72.59 18.20 -17.34
CA ASN A 501 -73.80 17.37 -17.22
C ASN A 501 -74.50 17.06 -18.56
N SER A 502 -74.26 17.85 -19.60
CA SER A 502 -74.84 17.60 -20.92
C SER A 502 -73.91 17.94 -22.07
N ARG A 503 -73.90 17.10 -23.10
CA ARG A 503 -73.21 17.35 -24.38
C ARG A 503 -74.01 18.14 -25.37
N PHE A 504 -75.32 18.20 -25.15
CA PHE A 504 -76.27 18.98 -26.03
C PHE A 504 -77.17 19.80 -25.13
N ALA A 505 -77.48 21.05 -25.56
CA ALA A 505 -78.32 21.97 -24.81
C ALA A 505 -79.01 22.95 -25.73
N THR A 506 -80.00 23.67 -25.21
CA THR A 506 -80.66 24.77 -25.85
C THR A 506 -80.48 26.09 -25.10
N ILE A 507 -80.78 27.23 -25.72
CA ILE A 507 -80.78 28.53 -25.02
C ILE A 507 -81.80 28.48 -23.90
N GLY A 508 -81.37 28.86 -22.66
CA GLY A 508 -82.17 28.81 -21.43
C GLY A 508 -81.79 27.64 -20.52
N ASP A 509 -81.12 26.60 -21.05
CA ASP A 509 -80.70 25.45 -20.25
C ASP A 509 -79.55 25.84 -19.30
N THR A 510 -79.49 25.09 -18.17
CA THR A 510 -78.45 25.19 -17.20
C THR A 510 -77.41 24.10 -17.40
N LEU A 511 -76.16 24.46 -17.61
CA LEU A 511 -75.05 23.54 -17.61
C LEU A 511 -74.43 23.52 -16.23
N THR A 512 -74.17 22.32 -15.72
CA THR A 512 -73.41 22.07 -14.49
C THR A 512 -72.04 21.52 -14.87
N PHE A 513 -70.98 22.28 -14.59
CA PHE A 513 -69.61 21.84 -14.70
C PHE A 513 -69.16 21.24 -13.37
N THR A 514 -68.53 20.07 -13.40
CA THR A 514 -67.98 19.39 -12.23
C THR A 514 -66.50 19.14 -12.50
N ALA A 515 -65.63 19.54 -11.55
CA ALA A 515 -64.20 19.31 -11.60
C ALA A 515 -63.76 18.49 -10.34
N ILE A 516 -63.15 17.33 -10.55
CA ILE A 516 -62.54 16.54 -9.50
C ILE A 516 -61.05 16.83 -9.53
N ILE A 517 -60.56 17.32 -8.41
CA ILE A 517 -59.14 17.62 -8.18
C ILE A 517 -58.58 16.53 -7.29
N THR A 518 -57.44 15.97 -7.65
CA THR A 518 -56.77 14.96 -6.85
C THR A 518 -55.30 15.34 -6.67
N ASN A 519 -54.81 15.31 -5.43
CA ASN A 519 -53.39 15.42 -5.11
C ASN A 519 -52.76 14.02 -5.00
N SER A 520 -52.09 13.58 -6.04
CA SER A 520 -51.35 12.31 -6.06
C SER A 520 -49.91 12.46 -5.55
N GLY A 521 -49.49 13.65 -5.16
CA GLY A 521 -48.18 13.92 -4.54
C GLY A 521 -48.11 13.45 -3.10
N ASN A 522 -46.90 13.52 -2.51
CA ASN A 522 -46.65 13.08 -1.13
C ASN A 522 -46.67 14.24 -0.11
N THR A 523 -46.94 15.45 -0.55
CA THR A 523 -47.07 16.62 0.34
C THR A 523 -48.38 17.37 0.04
N THR A 524 -48.75 18.29 0.94
CA THR A 524 -49.95 19.13 0.83
C THR A 524 -49.76 20.19 -0.23
N ALA A 525 -50.68 20.28 -1.16
CA ALA A 525 -50.84 21.45 -2.04
C ALA A 525 -51.51 22.59 -1.25
N ASN A 526 -50.80 23.68 -1.08
CA ASN A 526 -51.26 24.86 -0.32
C ASN A 526 -51.83 25.93 -1.25
N ASN A 527 -52.79 26.70 -0.72
CA ASN A 527 -53.40 27.84 -1.43
C ASN A 527 -53.88 27.45 -2.83
N VAL A 528 -54.64 26.35 -2.93
CA VAL A 528 -55.17 25.89 -4.21
C VAL A 528 -56.21 26.86 -4.73
N ILE A 529 -55.90 27.55 -5.83
CA ILE A 529 -56.77 28.53 -6.50
C ILE A 529 -57.33 27.87 -7.76
N PHE A 530 -58.67 27.72 -7.79
CA PHE A 530 -59.40 27.24 -8.95
C PHE A 530 -59.87 28.41 -9.78
N THR A 531 -59.60 28.42 -11.07
CA THR A 531 -60.07 29.45 -12.03
C THR A 531 -60.72 28.78 -13.22
N ASP A 532 -61.87 29.35 -13.61
CA ASP A 532 -62.63 28.85 -14.75
C ASP A 532 -63.27 30.04 -15.49
N VAL A 533 -62.92 30.23 -16.74
CA VAL A 533 -63.49 31.30 -17.54
C VAL A 533 -64.91 30.92 -17.98
N ILE A 534 -65.89 31.74 -17.59
CA ILE A 534 -67.28 31.53 -17.99
C ILE A 534 -67.38 31.57 -19.49
N PRO A 535 -67.88 30.52 -20.17
CA PRO A 535 -67.91 30.43 -21.64
C PRO A 535 -68.74 31.49 -22.28
N ASN A 536 -68.35 31.92 -23.46
CA ASN A 536 -69.12 32.85 -24.27
C ASN A 536 -70.56 32.28 -24.56
N GLY A 537 -71.56 33.12 -24.51
CA GLY A 537 -72.96 32.74 -24.68
C GLY A 537 -73.61 32.14 -23.44
N THR A 538 -72.86 32.16 -22.30
CA THR A 538 -73.42 31.72 -21.01
C THR A 538 -73.24 32.81 -19.96
N SER A 539 -74.04 32.70 -18.86
CA SER A 539 -73.90 33.55 -17.69
C SER A 539 -73.78 32.66 -16.45
N PHE A 540 -72.81 33.01 -15.58
CA PHE A 540 -72.64 32.31 -14.31
C PHE A 540 -73.86 32.48 -13.39
N ILE A 541 -74.28 31.40 -12.74
CA ILE A 541 -75.39 31.41 -11.77
C ILE A 541 -74.79 31.71 -10.38
N PRO A 542 -75.06 32.87 -9.77
CA PRO A 542 -74.52 33.24 -8.46
C PRO A 542 -74.89 32.19 -7.39
N ASN A 543 -73.97 31.96 -6.45
CA ASN A 543 -74.08 31.00 -5.36
C ASN A 543 -74.23 29.54 -5.81
N SER A 544 -73.95 29.23 -7.09
CA SER A 544 -73.94 27.82 -7.59
C SER A 544 -72.60 27.13 -7.40
N PHE A 545 -71.53 27.86 -7.02
CA PHE A 545 -70.21 27.26 -6.80
C PHE A 545 -70.21 26.45 -5.49
N THR A 546 -69.78 25.22 -5.57
CA THR A 546 -69.66 24.32 -4.41
C THR A 546 -68.30 23.67 -4.36
N VAL A 547 -67.84 23.40 -3.14
CA VAL A 547 -66.66 22.55 -2.82
C VAL A 547 -67.14 21.42 -1.96
N ASN A 548 -66.97 20.17 -2.42
CA ASN A 548 -67.46 18.96 -1.77
C ASN A 548 -68.93 19.03 -1.36
N GLY A 549 -69.76 19.63 -2.25
CA GLY A 549 -71.18 19.82 -2.03
C GLY A 549 -71.57 21.01 -1.16
N THR A 550 -70.61 21.70 -0.53
CA THR A 550 -70.88 22.90 0.29
C THR A 550 -70.77 24.16 -0.60
N THR A 551 -71.85 24.96 -0.61
CA THR A 551 -71.88 26.22 -1.39
C THR A 551 -70.89 27.25 -0.79
N ILE A 552 -70.11 27.87 -1.64
CA ILE A 552 -69.25 29.00 -1.27
C ILE A 552 -69.98 30.30 -1.71
N PRO A 553 -70.46 31.09 -0.77
CA PRO A 553 -71.25 32.29 -1.06
C PRO A 553 -70.42 33.32 -1.85
N ASN A 554 -71.02 33.96 -2.84
CA ASN A 554 -70.41 34.98 -3.69
C ASN A 554 -69.16 34.53 -4.48
N ALA A 555 -68.84 33.25 -4.50
CA ALA A 555 -67.75 32.69 -5.30
C ALA A 555 -68.09 32.71 -6.77
N ASN A 556 -67.20 33.37 -7.57
CA ASN A 556 -67.27 33.33 -9.02
C ASN A 556 -65.95 32.70 -9.52
N PRO A 557 -66.05 31.55 -10.22
CA PRO A 557 -64.86 30.83 -10.66
C PRO A 557 -63.95 31.65 -11.60
N GLN A 558 -64.49 32.67 -12.31
CA GLN A 558 -63.72 33.52 -13.19
C GLN A 558 -62.71 34.41 -12.44
N ASN A 559 -62.95 34.71 -11.15
CA ASN A 559 -62.11 35.57 -10.33
C ASN A 559 -61.03 34.82 -9.58
N GLY A 560 -60.94 33.47 -9.71
CA GLY A 560 -60.08 32.63 -8.92
C GLY A 560 -60.63 32.38 -7.51
N ILE A 561 -60.90 31.15 -7.18
CA ILE A 561 -61.43 30.75 -5.87
C ILE A 561 -60.38 29.94 -5.12
N ASN A 562 -59.93 30.44 -3.97
CA ASN A 562 -59.09 29.69 -3.08
C ASN A 562 -59.93 28.60 -2.37
N ILE A 563 -59.72 27.33 -2.70
CA ILE A 563 -60.38 26.18 -2.13
C ILE A 563 -59.68 25.64 -0.87
N GLY A 564 -58.60 26.32 -0.42
CA GLY A 564 -57.78 25.92 0.73
C GLY A 564 -56.63 25.00 0.36
N ASN A 565 -56.25 24.16 1.30
CA ASN A 565 -55.17 23.19 1.12
C ASN A 565 -55.74 21.81 0.76
N LEU A 566 -55.03 21.11 -0.11
CA LEU A 566 -55.38 19.74 -0.49
C LEU A 566 -54.23 18.79 -0.04
N ASN A 567 -54.52 18.00 0.99
CA ASN A 567 -53.53 17.08 1.54
C ASN A 567 -53.08 16.00 0.53
N SER A 568 -51.94 15.38 0.79
CA SER A 568 -51.49 14.20 0.02
C SER A 568 -52.58 13.14 -0.05
N ASN A 569 -52.78 12.56 -1.23
CA ASN A 569 -53.80 11.56 -1.55
C ASN A 569 -55.28 12.01 -1.31
N ALA A 570 -55.52 13.30 -1.08
CA ALA A 570 -56.88 13.83 -0.96
C ALA A 570 -57.45 14.26 -2.30
N SER A 571 -58.76 14.30 -2.36
CA SER A 571 -59.51 14.83 -3.53
C SER A 571 -60.55 15.82 -3.07
N ALA A 572 -60.85 16.78 -3.93
CA ALA A 572 -61.93 17.76 -3.80
C ALA A 572 -62.78 17.78 -5.07
N THR A 573 -64.11 17.79 -4.88
CA THR A 573 -65.07 17.91 -5.97
C THR A 573 -65.64 19.33 -6.00
N LEU A 574 -65.42 20.04 -7.09
CA LEU A 574 -65.95 21.38 -7.32
C LEU A 574 -67.10 21.30 -8.35
N SER A 575 -68.15 22.08 -8.16
CA SER A 575 -69.14 22.25 -9.18
C SER A 575 -69.66 23.70 -9.24
N PHE A 576 -70.07 24.12 -10.40
CA PHE A 576 -70.74 25.41 -10.61
C PHE A 576 -71.69 25.32 -11.84
N GLN A 577 -72.61 26.28 -11.89
CA GLN A 577 -73.64 26.31 -12.91
C GLN A 577 -73.55 27.59 -13.76
N VAL A 578 -73.85 27.44 -15.04
CA VAL A 578 -74.03 28.55 -15.96
C VAL A 578 -75.33 28.37 -16.70
N ASN A 579 -76.03 29.48 -17.04
CA ASN A 579 -77.22 29.51 -17.89
C ASN A 579 -76.82 29.87 -19.32
N ILE A 580 -77.28 29.15 -20.31
CA ILE A 580 -77.05 29.48 -21.73
C ILE A 580 -77.97 30.67 -22.12
N THR A 581 -77.38 31.79 -22.41
CA THR A 581 -78.10 33.06 -22.68
C THR A 581 -78.22 33.43 -24.18
N SER A 582 -77.29 32.88 -24.98
CA SER A 582 -77.27 33.11 -26.41
C SER A 582 -76.58 31.97 -27.14
N LEU A 583 -76.69 31.89 -28.45
CA LEU A 583 -75.92 30.95 -29.26
C LEU A 583 -74.42 31.27 -29.11
N PRO A 584 -73.61 30.37 -28.61
CA PRO A 584 -72.20 30.64 -28.33
C PRO A 584 -71.35 30.68 -29.63
N ASN A 585 -70.27 31.41 -29.60
CA ASN A 585 -69.21 31.33 -30.58
C ASN A 585 -67.86 31.26 -29.89
N PRO A 586 -67.14 30.09 -29.99
CA PRO A 586 -67.45 28.92 -30.82
C PRO A 586 -68.59 28.05 -30.27
N ASN A 587 -69.16 27.26 -31.14
CA ASN A 587 -70.17 26.24 -30.83
C ASN A 587 -69.66 24.92 -31.47
N PRO A 588 -69.40 23.88 -30.73
CA PRO A 588 -69.78 23.65 -29.31
C PRO A 588 -68.98 24.54 -28.32
N ILE A 589 -69.57 24.83 -27.16
CA ILE A 589 -68.97 25.59 -26.06
C ILE A 589 -67.77 24.81 -25.55
N PRO A 590 -66.51 25.28 -25.67
CA PRO A 590 -65.40 24.72 -25.01
C PRO A 590 -65.29 25.30 -23.57
N ASN A 591 -65.05 24.46 -22.57
CA ASN A 591 -64.72 24.96 -21.23
C ASN A 591 -63.59 24.19 -20.61
N GLN A 592 -62.62 24.91 -19.96
CA GLN A 592 -61.44 24.39 -19.33
C GLN A 592 -61.13 25.18 -18.07
N SER A 593 -60.81 24.48 -17.00
CA SER A 593 -60.40 25.07 -15.74
C SER A 593 -58.89 25.03 -15.57
N SER A 594 -58.34 25.89 -14.73
CA SER A 594 -56.97 25.85 -14.27
C SER A 594 -56.87 25.84 -12.73
N LEU A 595 -55.84 25.21 -12.21
CA LEU A 595 -55.47 25.30 -10.82
C LEU A 595 -54.11 25.98 -10.70
N GLN A 596 -53.97 26.85 -9.71
CA GLN A 596 -52.70 27.37 -9.23
C GLN A 596 -52.54 26.93 -7.78
N TYR A 597 -51.36 26.44 -7.39
CA TYR A 597 -51.09 25.99 -6.04
C TYR A 597 -49.60 26.10 -5.73
N SER A 598 -49.24 25.99 -4.45
CA SER A 598 -47.85 25.95 -4.00
C SER A 598 -47.65 24.83 -3.00
N PHE A 599 -46.38 24.42 -2.81
CA PHE A 599 -45.99 23.49 -1.76
C PHE A 599 -44.56 23.79 -1.30
N ILE A 600 -44.18 23.27 -0.13
CA ILE A 600 -42.87 23.49 0.50
C ILE A 600 -42.03 22.23 0.32
N VAL A 601 -40.84 22.35 -0.24
CA VAL A 601 -39.88 21.28 -0.45
C VAL A 601 -38.91 21.16 0.74
N GLY A 602 -38.45 22.30 1.26
CA GLY A 602 -37.54 22.36 2.41
C GLY A 602 -37.95 23.45 3.41
N ILE A 603 -37.59 23.29 4.69
CA ILE A 603 -38.04 24.16 5.80
C ILE A 603 -37.67 25.63 5.59
N ASN A 604 -36.59 25.93 4.87
CA ASN A 604 -36.09 27.30 4.62
C ASN A 604 -36.11 27.67 3.14
N GLU A 605 -36.80 26.91 2.29
CA GLU A 605 -36.89 27.16 0.87
C GLU A 605 -38.20 27.88 0.55
N PRO A 606 -38.20 28.75 -0.48
CA PRO A 606 -39.43 29.39 -0.94
C PRO A 606 -40.40 28.32 -1.50
N PRO A 607 -41.72 28.54 -1.32
CA PRO A 607 -42.71 27.63 -1.87
C PRO A 607 -42.59 27.48 -3.38
N VAL A 608 -42.62 26.23 -3.86
CA VAL A 608 -42.73 25.95 -5.30
C VAL A 608 -44.15 26.17 -5.75
N SER A 609 -44.35 27.00 -6.80
CA SER A 609 -45.66 27.27 -7.36
C SER A 609 -45.85 26.49 -8.66
N ARG A 610 -47.06 25.92 -8.86
CA ARG A 610 -47.42 25.18 -10.08
C ARG A 610 -48.78 25.54 -10.57
N THR A 611 -49.00 25.31 -11.88
CA THR A 611 -50.30 25.46 -12.53
C THR A 611 -50.60 24.19 -13.31
N VAL A 612 -51.85 23.73 -13.25
CA VAL A 612 -52.33 22.58 -14.01
C VAL A 612 -53.67 22.94 -14.65
N GLN A 613 -53.92 22.45 -15.87
CA GLN A 613 -55.17 22.64 -16.58
C GLN A 613 -55.96 21.33 -16.62
N SER A 614 -57.30 21.47 -16.60
CA SER A 614 -58.21 20.34 -16.83
C SER A 614 -58.21 19.93 -18.31
N ASN A 615 -58.80 18.76 -18.57
CA ASN A 615 -59.33 18.45 -19.88
C ASN A 615 -60.36 19.52 -20.28
N LYS A 616 -60.57 19.73 -21.60
CA LYS A 616 -61.67 20.55 -22.15
C LYS A 616 -62.95 19.73 -22.16
N THR A 617 -64.06 20.36 -21.76
CA THR A 617 -65.41 19.86 -21.97
C THR A 617 -66.04 20.59 -23.15
N PHE A 618 -67.01 19.96 -23.81
CA PHE A 618 -67.69 20.55 -24.98
C PHE A 618 -69.20 20.32 -24.84
N THR A 619 -69.99 21.37 -25.06
CA THR A 619 -71.47 21.32 -25.18
C THR A 619 -71.95 21.97 -26.45
N GLN A 620 -72.61 21.23 -27.31
CA GLN A 620 -73.23 21.73 -28.51
C GLN A 620 -74.56 22.40 -28.14
N VAL A 621 -74.69 23.71 -28.47
CA VAL A 621 -75.95 24.44 -28.29
C VAL A 621 -76.69 24.36 -29.58
N ASN A 622 -77.86 23.79 -29.51
CA ASN A 622 -78.75 23.65 -30.65
C ASN A 622 -79.87 24.66 -30.54
N THR A 623 -80.18 25.36 -31.62
CA THR A 623 -81.33 26.30 -31.75
C THR A 623 -82.03 26.09 -33.07
N ALA A 624 -83.34 26.00 -32.99
CA ALA A 624 -84.18 26.14 -34.21
C ALA A 624 -84.85 27.48 -34.18
N SER A 625 -84.74 28.25 -35.23
CA SER A 625 -85.37 29.55 -35.37
C SER A 625 -85.93 29.66 -36.82
N VAL A 626 -87.22 29.50 -36.91
CA VAL A 626 -87.87 29.56 -38.23
C VAL A 626 -88.51 30.91 -38.42
N ILE A 627 -88.05 31.61 -39.42
CA ILE A 627 -88.64 32.89 -39.90
C ILE A 627 -89.50 32.57 -41.10
N ALA A 628 -90.76 33.04 -41.06
CA ALA A 628 -91.69 32.94 -42.21
C ALA A 628 -91.82 34.30 -42.88
N THR A 629 -91.54 34.37 -44.17
CA THR A 629 -91.81 35.53 -45.00
C THR A 629 -92.85 35.13 -46.03
N LYS A 630 -93.85 36.01 -46.22
CA LYS A 630 -94.92 35.76 -47.20
C LYS A 630 -94.97 36.87 -48.24
N THR A 631 -95.02 36.47 -49.48
CA THR A 631 -95.16 37.37 -50.60
C THR A 631 -96.40 37.01 -51.46
N ALA A 632 -96.99 37.95 -52.10
CA ALA A 632 -98.03 37.67 -53.05
C ALA A 632 -97.49 37.95 -54.47
N SER A 633 -97.94 37.21 -55.49
CA SER A 633 -97.52 37.38 -56.91
C SER A 633 -97.92 38.71 -57.48
N SER A 634 -98.90 39.34 -56.86
CA SER A 634 -99.38 40.69 -57.26
C SER A 634 -99.92 41.41 -56.04
N ALA A 635 -99.75 42.75 -56.01
CA ALA A 635 -100.32 43.64 -55.01
C ALA A 635 -101.79 44.02 -55.36
N PHE A 636 -102.18 43.84 -56.63
CA PHE A 636 -103.50 44.14 -57.14
C PHE A 636 -103.97 43.02 -58.09
N ALA A 637 -105.23 42.69 -58.04
CA ALA A 637 -105.84 41.65 -58.89
C ALA A 637 -107.29 42.02 -59.26
N ALA A 638 -107.71 41.59 -60.42
CA ALA A 638 -109.12 41.71 -60.84
C ALA A 638 -109.92 40.48 -60.47
N VAL A 639 -111.29 40.55 -60.50
CA VAL A 639 -112.13 39.39 -60.23
C VAL A 639 -111.90 38.32 -61.31
N GLY A 640 -111.48 37.14 -60.91
CA GLY A 640 -111.10 36.02 -61.74
C GLY A 640 -109.58 35.75 -61.83
N ASP A 641 -108.73 36.67 -61.35
CA ASP A 641 -107.27 36.47 -61.32
C ASP A 641 -106.87 35.49 -60.28
N THR A 642 -105.80 34.77 -60.57
CA THR A 642 -105.18 33.87 -59.63
C THR A 642 -103.99 34.56 -58.94
N ILE A 643 -104.06 34.69 -57.64
CA ILE A 643 -102.95 35.21 -56.84
C ILE A 643 -102.23 34.05 -56.18
N THR A 644 -100.93 33.94 -56.44
CA THR A 644 -100.10 32.99 -55.80
C THR A 644 -99.41 33.62 -54.57
N TYR A 645 -99.65 33.06 -53.42
CA TYR A 645 -98.99 33.44 -52.22
C TYR A 645 -97.84 32.48 -52.01
N THR A 646 -96.59 33.00 -51.89
CA THR A 646 -95.40 32.17 -51.52
C THR A 646 -95.01 32.51 -50.11
N THR A 647 -95.01 31.48 -49.26
CA THR A 647 -94.47 31.58 -47.90
C THR A 647 -93.14 30.90 -47.90
N THR A 648 -92.05 31.62 -47.67
CA THR A 648 -90.73 31.11 -47.51
C THR A 648 -90.46 30.92 -45.98
N LEU A 649 -90.22 29.70 -45.58
CA LEU A 649 -89.80 29.42 -44.24
C LEU A 649 -88.28 29.24 -44.24
N THR A 650 -87.58 30.09 -43.52
CA THR A 650 -86.11 30.04 -43.39
C THR A 650 -85.80 29.65 -41.96
N ASN A 651 -85.11 28.50 -41.75
CA ASN A 651 -84.55 28.17 -40.46
C ASN A 651 -83.18 28.86 -40.30
N SER A 652 -83.13 29.89 -39.48
CA SER A 652 -81.89 30.62 -39.09
C SER A 652 -81.23 30.06 -37.88
N GLY A 653 -81.76 28.98 -37.33
CA GLY A 653 -81.06 28.18 -36.25
C GLY A 653 -79.90 27.36 -36.81
N ASN A 654 -79.23 26.65 -35.93
CA ASN A 654 -78.13 25.77 -36.28
C ASN A 654 -78.51 24.26 -36.29
N THR A 655 -79.81 23.98 -36.09
CA THR A 655 -80.39 22.64 -36.17
C THR A 655 -81.70 22.69 -36.91
#